data_806455d22efd9f7493b57e9ab878f2d4
#
_entry.id   806455d22efd9f7493b57e9ab878f2d4
#
_cell.length_a   1.000
_cell.length_b   1.000
_cell.length_c   1.000
_cell.angle_alpha   90.00
_cell.angle_beta   90.00
_cell.angle_gamma   90.00
#
_symmetry.space_group_name_H-M   'P 1'
#
loop_
_entity.id
_entity.type
_entity.pdbx_description
1 polymer ?
#
loop_
_entity_poly.entity_id
_entity_poly.type
_entity_poly.pdbx_seq_one_letter_code
_entity_poly.pdbx_strand_id
1 'polypeptide(L)'
;MKKLLLTTINFKIRKYAGPLMALCFLPGVSNAQTVVFISKPASTTSNAYYVSNKAPLTAQSFVKLPLSAIKPGGWLKKQLELQKDGLTGHLGEISIWLTKTDNAWLNKDRKGKYGWEELPYWLKGYGDIAYVLQDERMLKDTKFWIDAVINNQQPDGDFGPIIYKGDGKRDLWANMPMLWCMQSYYEYSKDARVLSFMSKYFKWELAIPDDKFLQDYWENSRGGDNMVSVYWLYNRTGEKWLLDLATKIDHNTANWRQKNNLPNWHNVNVAECFREPATYYQQSHNANDLAATYNDFKLIRNIYGQVPGGMFGADENARKGYDDPRQAVETCGMVEQMTSDEFLLQSTGDTFWADNCEDVAFNTFPAAFTSDYKALRYLTAPNMVVSDNKDHSPGIANTGPFLTMNPFSSRCCQHNHSAGWVYYAENSWMATADNGLAVQLYSEGEVTAKVGKGIRVKLTEQTHYPFNDRVNFTINTPRNVTFPLYLRIPAWCNGASVSINGKTVPVNAMPGGYIMLTNNWKNGDEVALQLPMALKVREWNQNKNSVSVNYGPLTFSLKIAENYVKTDATTAVQGDSGWQADADQSKWPAYNIYPASSWNYGLLVDTQHPELSFKVIKKQWPKDDNPFTNANAPIELVAQGKQIPGWTIDQYGLCGVLPVSPVKTAEKVTKLTLVPMGGARLRISAFPVVE
;
A
#
# COMPACT_ATOMS: atom_id res chain seq x y z
N MET A 1 8.62 32.75 35.20
CA MET A 1 8.42 33.51 33.97
C MET A 1 9.66 33.36 33.09
N LYS A 2 9.66 32.41 32.19
CA LYS A 2 10.62 32.31 31.07
C LYS A 2 9.78 31.94 29.84
N LYS A 3 9.81 32.84 28.87
CA LYS A 3 9.10 32.71 27.60
C LYS A 3 9.73 31.57 26.77
N LEU A 4 8.92 30.59 26.42
CA LEU A 4 9.24 29.64 25.36
C LEU A 4 9.04 30.34 24.02
N LEU A 5 10.09 30.46 23.23
CA LEU A 5 10.01 30.85 21.81
C LEU A 5 9.52 29.63 21.03
N LEU A 6 8.29 29.71 20.56
CA LEU A 6 7.76 28.84 19.52
C LEU A 6 8.32 29.37 18.17
N THR A 7 9.23 28.61 17.57
CA THR A 7 9.66 28.85 16.19
C THR A 7 8.59 28.35 15.25
N THR A 8 7.71 29.24 14.83
CA THR A 8 6.71 28.98 13.80
C THR A 8 7.41 28.96 12.45
N ILE A 9 7.51 27.79 11.82
CA ILE A 9 7.95 27.68 10.43
C ILE A 9 6.77 28.10 9.56
N ASN A 10 6.81 29.35 9.11
CA ASN A 10 5.86 29.89 8.15
C ASN A 10 6.23 29.41 6.74
N PHE A 11 5.50 28.44 6.20
CA PHE A 11 5.49 28.17 4.78
C PHE A 11 4.75 29.32 4.06
N LYS A 12 5.49 30.27 3.50
CA LYS A 12 4.95 31.24 2.55
C LYS A 12 4.63 30.49 1.25
N ILE A 13 3.35 30.31 1.00
CA ILE A 13 2.85 29.96 -0.34
C ILE A 13 3.13 31.18 -1.23
N ARG A 14 4.20 31.12 -2.02
CA ARG A 14 4.44 32.09 -3.10
C ARG A 14 3.46 31.76 -4.23
N LYS A 15 2.45 32.62 -4.38
CA LYS A 15 1.66 32.70 -5.61
C LYS A 15 2.60 33.19 -6.73
N TYR A 16 3.07 32.31 -7.57
CA TYR A 16 3.67 32.68 -8.85
C TYR A 16 2.53 32.76 -9.86
N ALA A 17 2.03 33.99 -10.08
CA ALA A 17 1.34 34.33 -11.29
C ALA A 17 2.41 34.58 -12.37
N GLY A 18 2.73 33.55 -13.13
CA GLY A 18 3.55 33.70 -14.35
C GLY A 18 2.65 34.11 -15.50
N PRO A 19 3.15 34.93 -16.43
CA PRO A 19 2.35 35.42 -17.55
C PRO A 19 1.99 34.25 -18.49
N LEU A 20 0.73 34.21 -18.91
CA LEU A 20 0.25 33.37 -20.02
C LEU A 20 1.01 33.80 -21.29
N MET A 21 1.99 33.02 -21.70
CA MET A 21 2.58 33.16 -23.02
C MET A 21 1.64 32.49 -24.03
N ALA A 22 0.89 33.28 -24.78
CA ALA A 22 0.13 32.81 -25.92
C ALA A 22 1.12 32.32 -26.99
N LEU A 23 1.32 31.00 -27.10
CA LEU A 23 2.04 30.40 -28.23
C LEU A 23 1.14 30.47 -29.48
N CYS A 24 1.47 31.35 -30.40
CA CYS A 24 0.96 31.33 -31.77
C CYS A 24 1.44 30.03 -32.45
N PHE A 25 0.53 29.14 -32.79
CA PHE A 25 0.81 27.97 -33.60
C PHE A 25 1.08 28.39 -35.07
N LEU A 26 2.31 28.28 -35.49
CA LEU A 26 2.66 28.24 -36.91
C LEU A 26 2.53 26.82 -37.44
N PRO A 27 1.85 26.54 -38.54
CA PRO A 27 1.78 25.23 -39.13
C PRO A 27 3.12 24.92 -39.86
N GLY A 28 3.85 23.97 -39.32
CA GLY A 28 5.10 23.53 -39.92
C GLY A 28 6.16 23.02 -38.91
N VAL A 29 5.77 22.55 -37.69
CA VAL A 29 6.75 22.02 -36.75
C VAL A 29 6.94 20.54 -36.99
N SER A 30 8.14 20.16 -37.48
CA SER A 30 8.69 18.83 -37.37
C SER A 30 8.51 18.36 -35.91
N ASN A 31 8.13 17.08 -35.71
CA ASN A 31 7.96 16.44 -34.39
C ASN A 31 9.23 16.58 -33.54
N ALA A 32 9.40 17.71 -32.88
CA ALA A 32 10.51 17.90 -31.97
C ALA A 32 10.27 17.12 -30.68
N GLN A 33 11.25 16.33 -30.31
CA GLN A 33 11.30 15.68 -28.99
C GLN A 33 11.18 16.76 -27.92
N THR A 34 10.22 16.61 -26.99
CA THR A 34 10.06 17.51 -25.85
C THR A 34 10.38 16.76 -24.56
N VAL A 35 11.24 17.33 -23.72
CA VAL A 35 11.57 16.80 -22.41
C VAL A 35 11.46 17.93 -21.39
N VAL A 36 10.56 17.78 -20.43
CA VAL A 36 10.31 18.80 -19.40
C VAL A 36 10.05 18.13 -18.05
N PHE A 37 10.41 18.84 -16.98
CA PHE A 37 9.96 18.48 -15.64
C PHE A 37 8.61 19.14 -15.35
N ILE A 38 7.71 18.38 -14.73
CA ILE A 38 6.41 18.85 -14.27
C ILE A 38 6.08 18.28 -12.89
N SER A 39 5.28 18.99 -12.11
CA SER A 39 4.85 18.50 -10.79
C SER A 39 3.85 17.34 -10.91
N LYS A 40 2.93 17.42 -11.88
CA LYS A 40 1.96 16.38 -12.23
C LYS A 40 1.42 16.57 -13.64
N PRO A 41 0.92 15.51 -14.31
CA PRO A 41 0.27 15.62 -15.60
C PRO A 41 -0.97 16.52 -15.56
N ALA A 42 -1.24 17.21 -16.67
CA ALA A 42 -2.45 18.02 -16.80
C ALA A 42 -3.72 17.15 -16.81
N SER A 43 -4.80 17.67 -16.22
CA SER A 43 -6.13 17.04 -16.21
C SER A 43 -7.16 17.84 -17.02
N THR A 44 -6.73 18.64 -18.00
CA THR A 44 -7.60 19.51 -18.80
C THR A 44 -8.36 18.78 -19.91
N THR A 45 -7.99 17.54 -20.21
CA THR A 45 -8.62 16.66 -21.21
C THR A 45 -9.06 15.36 -20.56
N SER A 46 -9.81 14.52 -21.28
CA SER A 46 -10.14 13.17 -20.86
C SER A 46 -9.45 12.17 -21.75
N ASN A 47 -8.99 11.05 -21.17
CA ASN A 47 -8.41 9.95 -21.93
C ASN A 47 -9.45 9.37 -22.92
N ALA A 48 -9.05 9.18 -24.18
CA ALA A 48 -9.97 8.72 -25.24
C ALA A 48 -10.20 7.21 -25.20
N TYR A 49 -9.42 6.43 -24.44
CA TYR A 49 -9.40 4.95 -24.52
C TYR A 49 -9.76 4.27 -23.21
N TYR A 50 -9.70 4.98 -22.10
CA TYR A 50 -9.92 4.46 -20.76
C TYR A 50 -10.92 5.32 -20.01
N VAL A 51 -11.66 4.69 -19.08
CA VAL A 51 -12.75 5.36 -18.36
C VAL A 51 -12.18 6.38 -17.39
N SER A 52 -12.38 7.66 -17.70
CA SER A 52 -12.05 8.80 -16.84
C SER A 52 -13.27 9.24 -16.05
N ASN A 53 -13.05 10.08 -15.04
CA ASN A 53 -14.13 10.75 -14.33
C ASN A 53 -15.04 11.53 -15.30
N LYS A 54 -16.34 11.31 -15.17
CA LYS A 54 -17.37 12.10 -15.86
C LYS A 54 -17.75 13.32 -15.02
N ALA A 55 -18.00 14.46 -15.67
CA ALA A 55 -18.52 15.63 -14.99
C ALA A 55 -19.84 15.28 -14.23
N PRO A 56 -20.07 15.80 -13.01
CA PRO A 56 -19.32 16.89 -12.37
C PRO A 56 -18.05 16.46 -11.59
N LEU A 57 -17.70 15.17 -11.56
CA LEU A 57 -16.48 14.77 -10.84
C LEU A 57 -15.24 15.50 -11.39
N THR A 58 -14.28 15.81 -10.52
CA THR A 58 -13.01 16.45 -10.93
C THR A 58 -12.30 15.62 -11.98
N ALA A 59 -11.75 16.27 -12.99
CA ALA A 59 -10.94 15.62 -14.00
C ALA A 59 -9.64 15.07 -13.38
N GLN A 60 -9.26 13.85 -13.76
CA GLN A 60 -8.11 13.12 -13.22
C GLN A 60 -6.89 13.28 -14.12
N SER A 61 -5.71 13.42 -13.52
CA SER A 61 -4.43 13.33 -14.25
C SER A 61 -4.13 11.90 -14.69
N PHE A 62 -4.50 10.93 -13.86
CA PHE A 62 -4.23 9.51 -14.07
C PHE A 62 -5.52 8.70 -14.17
N VAL A 63 -5.48 7.72 -15.04
CA VAL A 63 -6.60 6.82 -15.33
C VAL A 63 -6.12 5.39 -15.22
N LYS A 64 -6.80 4.57 -14.41
CA LYS A 64 -6.44 3.15 -14.22
C LYS A 64 -6.49 2.40 -15.54
N LEU A 65 -5.47 1.60 -15.81
CA LEU A 65 -5.45 0.68 -16.95
C LEU A 65 -6.28 -0.58 -16.63
N PRO A 66 -6.77 -1.31 -17.65
CA PRO A 66 -7.37 -2.62 -17.43
C PRO A 66 -6.40 -3.59 -16.75
N LEU A 67 -6.88 -4.48 -15.89
CA LEU A 67 -6.06 -5.43 -15.13
C LEU A 67 -5.11 -6.27 -16.01
N SER A 68 -5.56 -6.65 -17.21
CA SER A 68 -4.74 -7.40 -18.17
C SER A 68 -3.68 -6.57 -18.90
N ALA A 69 -3.64 -5.25 -18.67
CA ALA A 69 -2.69 -4.38 -19.36
C ALA A 69 -1.27 -4.48 -18.79
N ILE A 70 -1.15 -4.80 -17.50
CA ILE A 70 0.12 -4.85 -16.77
C ILE A 70 0.47 -6.30 -16.48
N LYS A 71 1.70 -6.70 -16.80
CA LYS A 71 2.26 -8.02 -16.53
C LYS A 71 3.52 -7.85 -15.69
N PRO A 72 3.44 -8.06 -14.39
CA PRO A 72 4.61 -7.99 -13.51
C PRO A 72 5.70 -8.99 -13.91
N GLY A 73 6.97 -8.61 -13.73
CA GLY A 73 8.17 -9.41 -13.89
C GLY A 73 9.01 -9.44 -12.62
N GLY A 74 10.18 -10.08 -12.67
CA GLY A 74 11.18 -10.08 -11.62
C GLY A 74 10.64 -10.36 -10.22
N TRP A 75 11.12 -9.60 -9.25
CA TRP A 75 10.75 -9.79 -7.85
C TRP A 75 9.25 -9.60 -7.57
N LEU A 76 8.57 -8.67 -8.27
CA LEU A 76 7.14 -8.43 -8.03
C LEU A 76 6.29 -9.62 -8.48
N LYS A 77 6.58 -10.17 -9.66
CA LYS A 77 5.96 -11.42 -10.11
C LYS A 77 6.22 -12.54 -9.11
N LYS A 78 7.47 -12.63 -8.59
CA LYS A 78 7.82 -13.63 -7.57
C LYS A 78 6.98 -13.49 -6.30
N GLN A 79 6.72 -12.26 -5.81
CA GLN A 79 5.83 -12.06 -4.65
C GLN A 79 4.41 -12.55 -4.93
N LEU A 80 3.86 -12.27 -6.12
CA LEU A 80 2.53 -12.77 -6.51
C LEU A 80 2.50 -14.30 -6.64
N GLU A 81 3.55 -14.92 -7.17
CA GLU A 81 3.68 -16.39 -7.22
C GLU A 81 3.76 -16.99 -5.83
N LEU A 82 4.53 -16.39 -4.90
CA LEU A 82 4.58 -16.83 -3.52
C LEU A 82 3.22 -16.70 -2.81
N GLN A 83 2.46 -15.64 -3.07
CA GLN A 83 1.09 -15.52 -2.56
C GLN A 83 0.17 -16.59 -3.16
N LYS A 84 0.26 -16.85 -4.48
CA LYS A 84 -0.50 -17.90 -5.16
C LYS A 84 -0.21 -19.30 -4.60
N ASP A 85 1.05 -19.61 -4.33
CA ASP A 85 1.51 -20.91 -3.82
C ASP A 85 1.47 -20.98 -2.28
N GLY A 86 1.26 -19.86 -1.61
CA GLY A 86 1.12 -19.70 -0.16
C GLY A 86 -0.32 -19.52 0.28
N LEU A 87 -0.51 -18.80 1.40
CA LEU A 87 -1.82 -18.61 2.04
C LEU A 87 -2.88 -18.08 1.08
N THR A 88 -2.60 -17.00 0.35
CA THR A 88 -3.60 -16.40 -0.55
C THR A 88 -4.22 -17.43 -1.49
N GLY A 89 -3.38 -18.24 -2.17
CA GLY A 89 -3.84 -19.21 -3.15
C GLY A 89 -4.55 -20.42 -2.57
N HIS A 90 -4.42 -20.67 -1.28
CA HIS A 90 -4.92 -21.87 -0.61
C HIS A 90 -5.87 -21.62 0.58
N LEU A 91 -6.16 -20.37 0.92
CA LEU A 91 -7.11 -20.07 2.01
C LEU A 91 -8.50 -20.67 1.78
N GLY A 92 -8.96 -20.74 0.52
CA GLY A 92 -10.22 -21.42 0.19
C GLY A 92 -10.25 -22.90 0.55
N GLU A 93 -9.10 -23.54 0.75
CA GLU A 93 -8.96 -24.95 1.13
C GLU A 93 -8.77 -25.14 2.64
N ILE A 94 -8.27 -24.13 3.35
CA ILE A 94 -7.87 -24.29 4.76
C ILE A 94 -8.65 -23.42 5.75
N SER A 95 -9.10 -22.23 5.36
CA SER A 95 -9.82 -21.34 6.27
C SER A 95 -11.28 -21.73 6.41
N ILE A 96 -11.73 -21.94 7.65
CA ILE A 96 -13.13 -22.25 7.95
C ILE A 96 -14.08 -21.12 7.48
N TRP A 97 -13.61 -19.88 7.40
CA TRP A 97 -14.39 -18.73 6.95
C TRP A 97 -14.69 -18.76 5.45
N LEU A 98 -13.89 -19.50 4.67
CA LEU A 98 -14.06 -19.68 3.21
C LEU A 98 -14.65 -21.05 2.86
N THR A 99 -15.15 -21.79 3.84
CA THR A 99 -15.88 -23.03 3.58
C THR A 99 -17.07 -22.79 2.65
N LYS A 100 -17.35 -23.75 1.79
CA LYS A 100 -18.53 -23.72 0.90
C LYS A 100 -19.80 -24.29 1.56
N THR A 101 -19.67 -24.77 2.80
CA THR A 101 -20.77 -25.28 3.60
C THR A 101 -21.16 -24.26 4.65
N ASP A 102 -22.49 -24.01 4.80
CA ASP A 102 -23.03 -23.04 5.77
C ASP A 102 -22.39 -21.64 5.70
N ASN A 103 -22.21 -21.17 4.47
CA ASN A 103 -21.62 -19.86 4.17
C ASN A 103 -22.71 -18.87 3.71
N ALA A 104 -22.82 -17.74 4.42
CA ALA A 104 -23.85 -16.74 4.19
C ALA A 104 -23.79 -16.09 2.79
N TRP A 105 -22.63 -16.08 2.14
CA TRP A 105 -22.47 -15.59 0.78
C TRP A 105 -23.05 -16.54 -0.27
N LEU A 106 -23.13 -17.85 0.05
CA LEU A 106 -23.63 -18.88 -0.86
C LEU A 106 -25.09 -19.22 -0.62
N ASN A 107 -25.60 -19.01 0.59
CA ASN A 107 -26.96 -19.35 0.94
C ASN A 107 -27.96 -18.31 0.43
N LYS A 108 -29.07 -18.75 -0.15
CA LYS A 108 -30.11 -17.85 -0.71
C LYS A 108 -30.79 -16.98 0.36
N ASP A 109 -30.89 -17.47 1.60
CA ASP A 109 -31.42 -16.71 2.72
C ASP A 109 -30.36 -15.79 3.36
N ARG A 110 -29.13 -15.79 2.82
CA ARG A 110 -28.02 -14.95 3.25
C ARG A 110 -27.60 -15.16 4.71
N LYS A 111 -27.92 -16.29 5.28
CA LYS A 111 -27.56 -16.72 6.63
C LYS A 111 -26.58 -17.86 6.57
N GLY A 112 -25.70 -17.95 7.56
CA GLY A 112 -24.72 -19.01 7.70
C GLY A 112 -23.84 -18.76 8.91
N LYS A 113 -23.18 -19.82 9.39
CA LYS A 113 -22.23 -19.72 10.48
C LYS A 113 -20.99 -18.93 10.06
N TYR A 114 -20.63 -19.00 8.78
CA TYR A 114 -19.46 -18.36 8.17
C TYR A 114 -19.91 -17.38 7.07
N GLY A 115 -19.01 -16.46 6.74
CA GLY A 115 -19.22 -15.52 5.65
C GLY A 115 -19.60 -14.12 6.12
N TRP A 116 -18.57 -13.32 6.37
CA TRP A 116 -18.66 -11.88 6.60
C TRP A 116 -17.60 -11.17 5.75
N GLU A 117 -16.69 -10.39 6.33
CA GLU A 117 -15.64 -9.65 5.59
C GLU A 117 -14.54 -10.56 5.03
N GLU A 118 -14.37 -11.78 5.55
CA GLU A 118 -13.27 -12.66 5.19
C GLU A 118 -13.30 -13.06 3.72
N LEU A 119 -14.48 -13.33 3.19
CA LEU A 119 -14.60 -13.67 1.77
C LEU A 119 -14.20 -12.49 0.86
N PRO A 120 -14.80 -11.30 0.96
CA PRO A 120 -14.39 -10.20 0.09
C PRO A 120 -12.96 -9.71 0.35
N TYR A 121 -12.47 -9.76 1.57
CA TYR A 121 -11.07 -9.45 1.88
C TYR A 121 -10.09 -10.37 1.17
N TRP A 122 -10.36 -11.68 1.18
CA TRP A 122 -9.55 -12.62 0.44
C TRP A 122 -9.75 -12.48 -1.07
N LEU A 123 -11.00 -12.38 -1.52
CA LEU A 123 -11.36 -12.43 -2.94
C LEU A 123 -10.83 -11.22 -3.71
N LYS A 124 -10.73 -10.03 -3.09
CA LYS A 124 -10.20 -8.82 -3.75
C LYS A 124 -8.74 -8.99 -4.18
N GLY A 125 -7.91 -9.67 -3.37
CA GLY A 125 -6.53 -9.97 -3.76
C GLY A 125 -6.39 -11.28 -4.54
N TYR A 126 -7.07 -12.34 -4.11
CA TYR A 126 -7.07 -13.64 -4.80
C TYR A 126 -7.56 -13.55 -6.24
N GLY A 127 -8.68 -12.85 -6.46
CA GLY A 127 -9.23 -12.65 -7.79
C GLY A 127 -8.31 -11.82 -8.68
N ASP A 128 -7.74 -10.74 -8.16
CA ASP A 128 -6.86 -9.88 -8.94
C ASP A 128 -5.53 -10.57 -9.26
N ILE A 129 -4.95 -11.36 -8.33
CA ILE A 129 -3.81 -12.24 -8.63
C ILE A 129 -4.16 -13.24 -9.74
N ALA A 130 -5.36 -13.84 -9.71
CA ALA A 130 -5.83 -14.74 -10.75
C ALA A 130 -5.87 -14.05 -12.13
N TYR A 131 -6.36 -12.81 -12.19
CA TYR A 131 -6.44 -12.03 -13.41
C TYR A 131 -5.06 -11.61 -13.94
N VAL A 132 -4.15 -11.23 -13.05
CA VAL A 132 -2.80 -10.79 -13.42
C VAL A 132 -1.94 -11.96 -13.86
N LEU A 133 -1.95 -13.08 -13.11
CA LEU A 133 -1.16 -14.27 -13.41
C LEU A 133 -1.82 -15.21 -14.42
N GLN A 134 -3.09 -15.01 -14.76
CA GLN A 134 -3.90 -15.89 -15.62
C GLN A 134 -3.93 -17.35 -15.12
N ASP A 135 -4.05 -17.53 -13.78
CA ASP A 135 -4.12 -18.86 -13.18
C ASP A 135 -5.54 -19.45 -13.31
N GLU A 136 -5.68 -20.52 -14.08
CA GLU A 136 -6.98 -21.12 -14.43
C GLU A 136 -7.76 -21.62 -13.20
N ARG A 137 -7.08 -22.18 -12.19
CA ARG A 137 -7.71 -22.67 -10.95
C ARG A 137 -8.32 -21.48 -10.19
N MET A 138 -7.54 -20.44 -9.98
CA MET A 138 -7.97 -19.25 -9.28
C MET A 138 -9.05 -18.47 -10.04
N LEU A 139 -8.95 -18.39 -11.38
CA LEU A 139 -9.97 -17.77 -12.23
C LEU A 139 -11.32 -18.49 -12.10
N LYS A 140 -11.32 -19.82 -12.12
CA LYS A 140 -12.53 -20.64 -11.96
C LYS A 140 -13.16 -20.47 -10.59
N ASP A 141 -12.36 -20.46 -9.52
CA ASP A 141 -12.85 -20.32 -8.16
C ASP A 141 -13.35 -18.90 -7.90
N THR A 142 -12.65 -17.87 -8.36
CA THR A 142 -13.12 -16.48 -8.32
C THR A 142 -14.48 -16.34 -8.99
N LYS A 143 -14.63 -16.89 -10.21
CA LYS A 143 -15.90 -16.84 -10.92
C LYS A 143 -17.03 -17.53 -10.15
N PHE A 144 -16.75 -18.66 -9.49
CA PHE A 144 -17.72 -19.38 -8.65
C PHE A 144 -18.29 -18.45 -7.56
N TRP A 145 -17.42 -17.76 -6.80
CA TRP A 145 -17.84 -16.86 -5.75
C TRP A 145 -18.61 -15.64 -6.28
N ILE A 146 -18.11 -15.02 -7.34
CA ILE A 146 -18.80 -13.88 -7.99
C ILE A 146 -20.17 -14.25 -8.51
N ASP A 147 -20.30 -15.38 -9.20
CA ASP A 147 -21.58 -15.87 -9.72
C ASP A 147 -22.57 -16.14 -8.57
N ALA A 148 -22.10 -16.72 -7.47
CA ALA A 148 -22.95 -16.96 -6.30
C ALA A 148 -23.51 -15.66 -5.71
N VAL A 149 -22.64 -14.65 -5.52
CA VAL A 149 -23.03 -13.34 -5.01
C VAL A 149 -24.04 -12.65 -5.94
N ILE A 150 -23.80 -12.65 -7.24
CA ILE A 150 -24.73 -12.06 -8.23
C ILE A 150 -26.09 -12.78 -8.20
N ASN A 151 -26.10 -14.11 -8.16
CA ASN A 151 -27.30 -14.92 -8.20
C ASN A 151 -28.10 -14.88 -6.88
N ASN A 152 -27.50 -14.49 -5.77
CA ASN A 152 -28.15 -14.36 -4.47
C ASN A 152 -28.64 -12.93 -4.18
N GLN A 153 -28.47 -11.99 -5.12
CA GLN A 153 -29.02 -10.65 -4.97
C GLN A 153 -30.55 -10.71 -4.83
N GLN A 154 -31.08 -9.99 -3.85
CA GLN A 154 -32.52 -9.97 -3.56
C GLN A 154 -33.32 -9.14 -4.60
N PRO A 155 -34.61 -9.34 -4.72
CA PRO A 155 -35.44 -8.59 -5.69
C PRO A 155 -35.42 -7.07 -5.47
N ASP A 156 -35.25 -6.60 -4.22
CA ASP A 156 -35.13 -5.19 -3.86
C ASP A 156 -33.78 -4.59 -4.15
N GLY A 157 -32.76 -5.44 -4.41
CA GLY A 157 -31.39 -5.04 -4.72
C GLY A 157 -30.38 -5.31 -3.61
N ASP A 158 -30.80 -5.62 -2.38
CA ASP A 158 -29.89 -5.98 -1.29
C ASP A 158 -29.11 -7.25 -1.61
N PHE A 159 -27.91 -7.39 -1.06
CA PHE A 159 -27.07 -8.59 -1.21
C PHE A 159 -26.16 -8.78 0.02
N GLY A 160 -25.39 -9.87 0.00
CA GLY A 160 -24.44 -10.19 1.03
C GLY A 160 -25.06 -10.71 2.33
N PRO A 161 -24.25 -11.06 3.32
CA PRO A 161 -24.69 -11.65 4.58
C PRO A 161 -25.65 -10.74 5.37
N ILE A 162 -26.65 -11.33 6.01
CA ILE A 162 -27.49 -10.62 6.97
C ILE A 162 -26.86 -10.75 8.35
N ILE A 163 -26.12 -9.71 8.75
CA ILE A 163 -25.52 -9.63 10.07
C ILE A 163 -26.30 -8.59 10.87
N TYR A 164 -27.00 -9.05 11.90
CA TYR A 164 -27.69 -8.20 12.84
C TYR A 164 -26.91 -8.21 14.16
N LYS A 165 -26.41 -7.06 14.56
CA LYS A 165 -25.90 -6.86 15.91
C LYS A 165 -27.08 -6.67 16.85
N GLY A 166 -26.84 -6.79 18.17
CA GLY A 166 -27.90 -6.84 19.17
C GLY A 166 -28.90 -5.66 19.19
N ASP A 167 -28.62 -4.59 18.47
CA ASP A 167 -29.48 -3.43 18.26
C ASP A 167 -30.39 -3.55 17.02
N GLY A 168 -30.32 -4.65 16.28
CA GLY A 168 -31.09 -4.90 15.07
C GLY A 168 -30.66 -4.14 13.83
N LYS A 169 -29.50 -3.46 13.86
CA LYS A 169 -28.98 -2.72 12.70
C LYS A 169 -28.32 -3.66 11.70
N ARG A 170 -28.48 -3.34 10.41
CA ARG A 170 -27.82 -4.02 9.30
C ARG A 170 -26.37 -3.59 9.24
N ASP A 171 -25.44 -4.54 9.14
CA ASP A 171 -24.05 -4.28 8.86
C ASP A 171 -23.81 -4.33 7.33
N LEU A 172 -23.37 -3.21 6.75
CA LEU A 172 -23.08 -3.09 5.31
C LEU A 172 -21.60 -3.19 4.99
N TRP A 173 -20.73 -3.31 6.01
CA TRP A 173 -19.29 -3.29 5.80
C TRP A 173 -18.81 -4.35 4.79
N ALA A 174 -19.19 -5.61 4.98
CA ALA A 174 -18.74 -6.70 4.12
C ALA A 174 -19.14 -6.53 2.63
N ASN A 175 -20.20 -5.76 2.37
CA ASN A 175 -20.63 -5.46 1.00
C ASN A 175 -19.65 -4.51 0.29
N MET A 176 -19.02 -3.57 1.00
CA MET A 176 -18.13 -2.57 0.41
C MET A 176 -16.89 -3.22 -0.26
N PRO A 177 -16.11 -4.07 0.40
CA PRO A 177 -15.01 -4.77 -0.27
C PRO A 177 -15.50 -5.79 -1.32
N MET A 178 -16.70 -6.36 -1.19
CA MET A 178 -17.25 -7.21 -2.26
C MET A 178 -17.55 -6.41 -3.53
N LEU A 179 -17.98 -5.15 -3.41
CA LEU A 179 -18.15 -4.27 -4.58
C LEU A 179 -16.82 -4.01 -5.32
N TRP A 180 -15.69 -4.02 -4.62
CA TRP A 180 -14.37 -3.94 -5.27
C TRP A 180 -14.06 -5.23 -6.04
N CYS A 181 -14.37 -6.40 -5.47
CA CYS A 181 -14.27 -7.67 -6.21
C CYS A 181 -15.12 -7.66 -7.49
N MET A 182 -16.34 -7.11 -7.42
CA MET A 182 -17.23 -6.97 -8.58
C MET A 182 -16.63 -6.04 -9.64
N GLN A 183 -16.02 -4.92 -9.24
CA GLN A 183 -15.36 -3.99 -10.15
C GLN A 183 -14.20 -4.69 -10.88
N SER A 184 -13.29 -5.35 -10.16
CA SER A 184 -12.16 -6.10 -10.74
C SER A 184 -12.64 -7.20 -11.69
N TYR A 185 -13.67 -7.95 -11.30
CA TYR A 185 -14.27 -8.97 -12.16
C TYR A 185 -14.84 -8.36 -13.45
N TYR A 186 -15.52 -7.21 -13.37
CA TYR A 186 -16.01 -6.50 -14.56
C TYR A 186 -14.86 -6.01 -15.45
N GLU A 187 -13.80 -5.45 -14.85
CA GLU A 187 -12.65 -4.98 -15.63
C GLU A 187 -11.97 -6.11 -16.40
N TYR A 188 -11.93 -7.30 -15.82
CA TYR A 188 -11.38 -8.49 -16.46
C TYR A 188 -12.33 -9.10 -17.49
N SER A 189 -13.58 -9.40 -17.10
CA SER A 189 -14.52 -10.21 -17.87
C SER A 189 -15.42 -9.43 -18.81
N LYS A 190 -15.66 -8.14 -18.50
CA LYS A 190 -16.71 -7.28 -19.11
C LYS A 190 -18.14 -7.83 -18.94
N ASP A 191 -18.40 -8.62 -17.91
CA ASP A 191 -19.70 -9.17 -17.60
C ASP A 191 -20.70 -8.06 -17.22
N ALA A 192 -21.66 -7.79 -18.13
CA ALA A 192 -22.64 -6.72 -17.96
C ALA A 192 -23.57 -6.91 -16.74
N ARG A 193 -23.67 -8.14 -16.20
CA ARG A 193 -24.46 -8.41 -14.99
C ARG A 193 -23.98 -7.57 -13.81
N VAL A 194 -22.68 -7.30 -13.72
CA VAL A 194 -22.09 -6.52 -12.64
C VAL A 194 -22.66 -5.10 -12.58
N LEU A 195 -22.79 -4.41 -13.72
CA LEU A 195 -23.34 -3.04 -13.74
C LEU A 195 -24.79 -3.03 -13.26
N SER A 196 -25.59 -4.00 -13.69
CA SER A 196 -26.98 -4.14 -13.26
C SER A 196 -27.08 -4.49 -11.76
N PHE A 197 -26.23 -5.40 -11.28
CA PHE A 197 -26.14 -5.80 -9.88
C PHE A 197 -25.83 -4.60 -8.99
N MET A 198 -24.75 -3.85 -9.30
CA MET A 198 -24.35 -2.68 -8.52
C MET A 198 -25.41 -1.55 -8.57
N SER A 199 -26.04 -1.32 -9.75
CA SER A 199 -27.07 -0.30 -9.87
C SER A 199 -28.30 -0.62 -9.00
N LYS A 200 -28.72 -1.90 -8.93
CA LYS A 200 -29.82 -2.32 -8.05
C LYS A 200 -29.46 -2.15 -6.57
N TYR A 201 -28.27 -2.56 -6.19
CA TYR A 201 -27.81 -2.44 -4.81
C TYR A 201 -27.72 -0.97 -4.37
N PHE A 202 -27.14 -0.10 -5.16
CA PHE A 202 -27.03 1.32 -4.80
C PHE A 202 -28.37 2.04 -4.77
N LYS A 203 -29.37 1.61 -5.56
CA LYS A 203 -30.75 2.11 -5.43
C LYS A 203 -31.37 1.68 -4.10
N TRP A 204 -31.10 0.46 -3.66
CA TRP A 204 -31.52 -0.03 -2.35
C TRP A 204 -30.85 0.75 -1.23
N GLU A 205 -29.51 0.99 -1.28
CA GLU A 205 -28.81 1.82 -0.30
C GLU A 205 -29.37 3.25 -0.23
N LEU A 206 -29.62 3.86 -1.40
CA LEU A 206 -30.18 5.21 -1.45
C LEU A 206 -31.56 5.30 -0.75
N ALA A 207 -32.33 4.23 -0.79
CA ALA A 207 -33.65 4.15 -0.16
C ALA A 207 -33.62 3.87 1.35
N ILE A 208 -32.48 3.46 1.94
CA ILE A 208 -32.34 3.27 3.38
C ILE A 208 -32.57 4.63 4.07
N PRO A 209 -33.38 4.76 5.13
CA PRO A 209 -33.50 6.00 5.90
C PRO A 209 -32.12 6.41 6.53
N ASP A 210 -31.84 7.69 6.60
CA ASP A 210 -30.56 8.21 7.08
C ASP A 210 -30.23 7.77 8.52
N ASP A 211 -31.24 7.67 9.38
CA ASP A 211 -31.13 7.19 10.76
C ASP A 211 -30.80 5.68 10.88
N LYS A 212 -30.78 4.96 9.75
CA LYS A 212 -30.45 3.53 9.64
C LYS A 212 -29.29 3.24 8.71
N PHE A 213 -28.72 4.26 8.06
CA PHE A 213 -27.66 4.12 7.07
C PHE A 213 -26.29 4.38 7.69
N LEU A 214 -25.34 3.48 7.49
CA LEU A 214 -23.99 3.55 8.03
C LEU A 214 -23.94 3.75 9.57
N GLN A 215 -24.76 3.02 10.30
CA GLN A 215 -24.89 3.18 11.75
C GLN A 215 -23.99 2.23 12.56
N ASP A 216 -23.45 1.19 11.95
CA ASP A 216 -22.52 0.29 12.62
C ASP A 216 -21.10 0.84 12.61
N TYR A 217 -20.27 0.42 13.58
CA TYR A 217 -18.92 0.93 13.81
C TYR A 217 -18.02 0.85 12.57
N TRP A 218 -18.04 -0.30 11.89
CA TRP A 218 -17.18 -0.52 10.73
C TRP A 218 -17.65 0.28 9.52
N GLU A 219 -18.92 0.16 9.15
CA GLU A 219 -19.46 0.83 7.99
C GLU A 219 -19.49 2.35 8.14
N ASN A 220 -19.74 2.85 9.37
CA ASN A 220 -19.69 4.28 9.66
C ASN A 220 -18.27 4.85 9.46
N SER A 221 -17.26 4.15 9.93
CA SER A 221 -15.87 4.57 9.72
C SER A 221 -15.45 4.51 8.24
N ARG A 222 -15.98 3.55 7.47
CA ARG A 222 -15.47 3.13 6.15
C ARG A 222 -16.36 3.53 4.96
N GLY A 223 -17.27 4.45 5.12
CA GLY A 223 -18.16 4.90 4.03
C GLY A 223 -17.42 5.40 2.78
N GLY A 224 -16.18 5.88 2.93
CA GLY A 224 -15.32 6.27 1.80
C GLY A 224 -15.05 5.14 0.80
N ASP A 225 -14.99 3.88 1.24
CA ASP A 225 -14.81 2.71 0.38
C ASP A 225 -16.02 2.44 -0.50
N ASN A 226 -17.22 2.62 0.08
CA ASN A 226 -18.47 2.55 -0.67
C ASN A 226 -18.52 3.65 -1.73
N MET A 227 -18.11 4.87 -1.38
CA MET A 227 -18.11 6.03 -2.28
C MET A 227 -17.22 5.81 -3.52
N VAL A 228 -16.07 5.16 -3.38
CA VAL A 228 -15.22 4.75 -4.52
C VAL A 228 -16.02 3.90 -5.51
N SER A 229 -16.77 2.93 -4.99
CA SER A 229 -17.60 2.03 -5.81
C SER A 229 -18.77 2.77 -6.50
N VAL A 230 -19.36 3.74 -5.83
CA VAL A 230 -20.41 4.62 -6.39
C VAL A 230 -19.86 5.44 -7.55
N TYR A 231 -18.69 6.08 -7.40
CA TYR A 231 -18.06 6.84 -8.48
C TYR A 231 -17.58 5.95 -9.63
N TRP A 232 -17.11 4.74 -9.32
CA TRP A 232 -16.76 3.77 -10.36
C TRP A 232 -17.96 3.44 -11.26
N LEU A 233 -19.13 3.21 -10.66
CA LEU A 233 -20.36 2.95 -11.41
C LEU A 233 -20.85 4.19 -12.15
N TYR A 234 -20.82 5.37 -11.51
CA TYR A 234 -21.18 6.64 -12.14
C TYR A 234 -20.36 6.90 -13.42
N ASN A 235 -19.08 6.68 -13.37
CA ASN A 235 -18.18 6.87 -14.51
C ASN A 235 -18.52 5.95 -15.69
N ARG A 236 -19.20 4.83 -15.47
CA ARG A 236 -19.62 3.88 -16.52
C ARG A 236 -21.03 4.13 -17.02
N THR A 237 -21.96 4.42 -16.13
CA THR A 237 -23.36 4.56 -16.46
C THR A 237 -23.79 6.02 -16.72
N GLY A 238 -23.23 6.99 -15.99
CA GLY A 238 -23.64 8.41 -16.02
C GLY A 238 -24.95 8.68 -15.27
N GLU A 239 -25.43 7.74 -14.45
CA GLU A 239 -26.69 7.88 -13.69
C GLU A 239 -26.49 8.86 -12.52
N LYS A 240 -27.10 10.05 -12.61
CA LYS A 240 -26.89 11.17 -11.68
C LYS A 240 -27.29 10.88 -10.23
N TRP A 241 -28.29 10.01 -10.00
CA TRP A 241 -28.72 9.63 -8.65
C TRP A 241 -27.58 8.95 -7.84
N LEU A 242 -26.53 8.44 -8.49
CA LEU A 242 -25.34 7.94 -7.81
C LEU A 242 -24.58 9.06 -7.09
N LEU A 243 -24.64 10.28 -7.61
CA LEU A 243 -24.02 11.44 -6.94
C LEU A 243 -24.82 11.83 -5.68
N ASP A 244 -26.15 11.65 -5.69
CA ASP A 244 -26.99 11.85 -4.51
C ASP A 244 -26.66 10.81 -3.44
N LEU A 245 -26.41 9.53 -3.84
CA LEU A 245 -25.94 8.51 -2.91
C LEU A 245 -24.55 8.84 -2.34
N ALA A 246 -23.61 9.33 -3.15
CA ALA A 246 -22.30 9.74 -2.66
C ALA A 246 -22.41 10.86 -1.61
N THR A 247 -23.30 11.83 -1.83
CA THR A 247 -23.59 12.88 -0.83
C THR A 247 -24.17 12.29 0.45
N LYS A 248 -25.09 11.33 0.33
CA LYS A 248 -25.67 10.63 1.48
C LYS A 248 -24.62 9.85 2.27
N ILE A 249 -23.69 9.18 1.59
CA ILE A 249 -22.57 8.47 2.24
C ILE A 249 -21.70 9.46 3.01
N ASP A 250 -21.29 10.57 2.40
CA ASP A 250 -20.49 11.62 3.03
C ASP A 250 -21.14 12.16 4.31
N HIS A 251 -22.46 12.40 4.29
CA HIS A 251 -23.19 12.91 5.46
C HIS A 251 -23.32 11.89 6.60
N ASN A 252 -23.34 10.59 6.28
CA ASN A 252 -23.59 9.54 7.26
C ASN A 252 -22.31 8.80 7.71
N THR A 253 -21.19 9.02 7.06
CA THR A 253 -19.90 8.44 7.49
C THR A 253 -19.27 9.21 8.65
N ALA A 254 -18.30 8.62 9.34
CA ALA A 254 -17.55 9.29 10.39
C ALA A 254 -16.88 10.58 9.87
N ASN A 255 -16.83 11.60 10.71
CA ASN A 255 -16.30 12.91 10.31
C ASN A 255 -14.76 12.93 10.27
N TRP A 256 -14.19 12.57 9.13
CA TRP A 256 -12.74 12.62 8.82
C TRP A 256 -12.23 14.05 8.51
N ARG A 257 -13.02 15.10 8.76
CA ARG A 257 -12.65 16.52 8.55
C ARG A 257 -12.30 17.26 9.85
N GLN A 258 -12.12 16.53 10.94
CA GLN A 258 -11.74 17.12 12.21
C GLN A 258 -10.29 17.63 12.16
N LYS A 259 -10.05 18.85 12.66
CA LYS A 259 -8.72 19.50 12.54
C LYS A 259 -7.66 18.92 13.47
N ASN A 260 -8.05 18.56 14.70
CA ASN A 260 -7.13 18.26 15.80
C ASN A 260 -7.34 16.85 16.37
N ASN A 261 -8.19 16.05 15.76
CA ASN A 261 -8.54 14.72 16.21
C ASN A 261 -8.96 13.87 15.02
N LEU A 262 -8.88 12.54 15.16
CA LEU A 262 -9.46 11.60 14.22
C LEU A 262 -10.78 11.06 14.79
N PRO A 263 -11.76 10.74 13.96
CA PRO A 263 -13.03 10.17 14.43
C PRO A 263 -12.84 8.74 14.95
N ASN A 264 -11.74 8.08 14.56
CA ASN A 264 -11.40 6.72 14.93
C ASN A 264 -9.88 6.57 15.03
N TRP A 265 -9.39 5.72 15.95
CA TRP A 265 -7.97 5.47 16.20
C TRP A 265 -7.56 4.02 15.90
N HIS A 266 -8.49 3.19 15.45
CA HIS A 266 -8.20 1.84 15.03
C HIS A 266 -7.30 1.85 13.80
N ASN A 267 -6.25 1.02 13.80
CA ASN A 267 -5.20 1.02 12.78
C ASN A 267 -5.76 0.97 11.35
N VAL A 268 -6.60 -0.04 11.09
CA VAL A 268 -7.15 -0.26 9.74
C VAL A 268 -8.12 0.84 9.36
N ASN A 269 -9.00 1.29 10.29
CA ASN A 269 -9.92 2.38 10.01
C ASN A 269 -9.17 3.67 9.67
N VAL A 270 -8.06 3.98 10.33
CA VAL A 270 -7.24 5.14 9.95
C VAL A 270 -6.63 4.95 8.58
N ALA A 271 -5.94 3.82 8.35
CA ALA A 271 -5.23 3.54 7.08
C ALA A 271 -6.17 3.52 5.86
N GLU A 272 -7.40 3.06 6.05
CA GLU A 272 -8.42 2.89 5.01
C GLU A 272 -9.25 4.15 4.76
N CYS A 273 -9.52 4.93 5.81
CA CYS A 273 -10.59 5.93 5.76
C CYS A 273 -10.13 7.39 5.81
N PHE A 274 -8.88 7.69 6.18
CA PHE A 274 -8.37 9.05 6.14
C PHE A 274 -8.47 9.70 4.74
N ARG A 275 -8.61 8.90 3.69
CA ARG A 275 -8.78 9.34 2.31
C ARG A 275 -10.23 9.72 1.95
N GLU A 276 -11.22 9.47 2.82
CA GLU A 276 -12.64 9.73 2.54
C GLU A 276 -12.88 11.19 2.09
N PRO A 277 -12.37 12.22 2.78
CA PRO A 277 -12.62 13.59 2.34
C PRO A 277 -12.04 13.90 0.96
N ALA A 278 -10.86 13.38 0.61
CA ALA A 278 -10.30 13.52 -0.74
C ALA A 278 -11.09 12.73 -1.79
N THR A 279 -11.72 11.62 -1.40
CA THR A 279 -12.64 10.88 -2.29
C THR A 279 -13.87 11.73 -2.60
N TYR A 280 -14.49 12.34 -1.60
CA TYR A 280 -15.65 13.23 -1.80
C TYR A 280 -15.28 14.55 -2.48
N TYR A 281 -14.04 15.05 -2.31
CA TYR A 281 -13.53 16.22 -3.03
C TYR A 281 -13.75 16.13 -4.54
N GLN A 282 -13.72 14.93 -5.11
CA GLN A 282 -13.95 14.73 -6.54
C GLN A 282 -15.34 15.25 -6.98
N GLN A 283 -16.34 15.24 -6.09
CA GLN A 283 -17.68 15.75 -6.32
C GLN A 283 -17.91 17.14 -5.74
N SER A 284 -17.44 17.38 -4.51
CA SER A 284 -17.69 18.63 -3.80
C SER A 284 -16.90 19.83 -4.35
N HIS A 285 -15.74 19.58 -4.94
CA HIS A 285 -14.77 20.59 -5.36
C HIS A 285 -14.31 21.53 -4.23
N ASN A 286 -14.63 21.20 -2.98
CA ASN A 286 -14.25 21.97 -1.81
C ASN A 286 -12.82 21.65 -1.39
N ALA A 287 -11.91 22.59 -1.56
CA ALA A 287 -10.50 22.41 -1.23
C ALA A 287 -10.25 22.00 0.25
N ASN A 288 -11.19 22.29 1.16
CA ASN A 288 -11.08 21.87 2.55
C ASN A 288 -11.21 20.35 2.70
N ASP A 289 -11.97 19.67 1.83
CA ASP A 289 -12.08 18.21 1.86
C ASP A 289 -10.73 17.58 1.50
N LEU A 290 -10.09 18.05 0.43
CA LEU A 290 -8.76 17.57 0.07
C LEU A 290 -7.73 17.87 1.19
N ALA A 291 -7.78 19.08 1.77
CA ALA A 291 -6.88 19.48 2.85
C ALA A 291 -7.08 18.64 4.12
N ALA A 292 -8.30 18.16 4.40
CA ALA A 292 -8.61 17.32 5.55
C ALA A 292 -7.86 15.98 5.48
N THR A 293 -7.85 15.32 4.33
CA THR A 293 -7.07 14.07 4.11
C THR A 293 -5.58 14.24 4.43
N TYR A 294 -4.96 15.33 3.93
CA TYR A 294 -3.55 15.61 4.27
C TYR A 294 -3.36 15.96 5.75
N ASN A 295 -4.36 16.58 6.37
CA ASN A 295 -4.33 16.88 7.80
C ASN A 295 -4.40 15.60 8.63
N ASP A 296 -5.28 14.67 8.31
CA ASP A 296 -5.43 13.39 9.02
C ASP A 296 -4.17 12.55 8.93
N PHE A 297 -3.60 12.43 7.71
CA PHE A 297 -2.32 11.78 7.52
C PHE A 297 -1.22 12.41 8.37
N LYS A 298 -1.13 13.75 8.37
CA LYS A 298 -0.13 14.49 9.15
C LYS A 298 -0.36 14.33 10.65
N LEU A 299 -1.61 14.35 11.11
CA LEU A 299 -1.96 14.23 12.52
C LEU A 299 -1.48 12.89 13.08
N ILE A 300 -1.84 11.78 12.45
CA ILE A 300 -1.42 10.45 12.92
C ILE A 300 0.11 10.28 12.84
N ARG A 301 0.76 10.80 11.79
CA ARG A 301 2.22 10.74 11.63
C ARG A 301 2.97 11.57 12.67
N ASN A 302 2.45 12.71 13.05
CA ASN A 302 3.07 13.55 14.06
C ASN A 302 3.02 12.92 15.46
N ILE A 303 2.01 12.11 15.75
CA ILE A 303 1.82 11.50 17.07
C ILE A 303 2.44 10.09 17.10
N TYR A 304 2.01 9.21 16.19
CA TYR A 304 2.31 7.78 16.23
C TYR A 304 3.19 7.29 15.08
N GLY A 305 3.48 8.14 14.11
CA GLY A 305 4.34 7.84 12.98
C GLY A 305 5.78 8.31 13.13
N GLN A 306 6.27 8.46 14.38
CA GLN A 306 7.67 8.80 14.68
C GLN A 306 8.54 7.53 14.65
N VAL A 307 8.34 6.73 13.59
CA VAL A 307 8.98 5.44 13.37
C VAL A 307 9.25 5.25 11.86
N PRO A 308 10.30 4.48 11.49
CA PRO A 308 10.59 4.19 10.09
C PRO A 308 9.62 3.17 9.48
N GLY A 309 9.56 3.13 8.14
CA GLY A 309 8.86 2.10 7.37
C GLY A 309 7.47 2.47 6.89
N GLY A 310 7.16 3.77 6.82
CA GLY A 310 5.96 4.26 6.13
C GLY A 310 4.64 4.12 6.90
N MET A 311 4.61 3.41 8.02
CA MET A 311 3.41 3.22 8.85
C MET A 311 3.43 4.08 10.13
N PHE A 312 2.41 3.94 10.95
CA PHE A 312 2.28 4.54 12.27
C PHE A 312 1.99 3.45 13.30
N GLY A 313 2.38 3.67 14.56
CA GLY A 313 2.18 2.69 15.63
C GLY A 313 0.71 2.59 16.03
N ALA A 314 0.13 1.42 15.83
CA ALA A 314 -1.22 1.10 16.27
C ALA A 314 -1.43 -0.42 16.26
N ASP A 315 -1.13 -1.05 17.36
CA ASP A 315 -1.28 -2.49 17.59
C ASP A 315 -2.74 -2.89 17.89
N GLU A 316 -3.66 -2.57 17.10
CA GLU A 316 -5.11 -2.48 17.05
C GLU A 316 -5.54 -1.02 17.05
N ASN A 317 -5.21 -0.24 18.09
CA ASN A 317 -5.53 1.18 18.18
C ASN A 317 -4.27 1.99 18.46
N ALA A 318 -4.14 3.15 17.82
CA ALA A 318 -3.16 4.14 18.24
C ALA A 318 -3.51 4.63 19.66
N ARG A 319 -2.55 4.51 20.59
CA ARG A 319 -2.78 4.72 22.02
C ARG A 319 -1.77 5.70 22.61
N LYS A 320 -2.25 6.63 23.40
CA LYS A 320 -1.39 7.57 24.13
C LYS A 320 -0.36 6.81 25.00
N GLY A 321 0.90 7.16 24.88
CA GLY A 321 2.01 6.55 25.63
C GLY A 321 2.59 5.29 24.97
N TYR A 322 2.06 4.86 23.81
CA TYR A 322 2.53 3.73 23.03
C TYR A 322 2.94 4.17 21.61
N ASP A 323 3.73 5.24 21.52
CA ASP A 323 4.14 5.91 20.28
C ASP A 323 5.61 5.63 19.91
N ASP A 324 6.25 4.67 20.55
CA ASP A 324 7.63 4.25 20.29
C ASP A 324 7.74 3.12 19.23
N PRO A 325 8.96 2.80 18.72
CA PRO A 325 9.12 1.79 17.67
C PRO A 325 8.81 0.35 18.07
N ARG A 326 8.44 0.08 19.33
CA ARG A 326 7.91 -1.22 19.77
C ARG A 326 6.44 -1.37 19.45
N GLN A 327 5.73 -0.24 19.30
CA GLN A 327 4.33 -0.29 18.91
C GLN A 327 4.24 -0.82 17.48
N ALA A 328 3.55 -1.92 17.37
CA ALA A 328 3.41 -2.64 16.12
C ALA A 328 2.29 -2.05 15.26
N VAL A 329 2.10 -2.61 14.11
CA VAL A 329 1.05 -2.28 13.15
C VAL A 329 0.46 -3.56 12.60
N GLU A 330 -0.85 -3.59 12.41
CA GLU A 330 -1.56 -4.71 11.79
C GLU A 330 -1.17 -4.90 10.34
N THR A 331 -1.10 -6.14 9.89
CA THR A 331 -0.90 -6.46 8.47
C THR A 331 -2.02 -5.89 7.58
N CYS A 332 -3.28 -5.88 8.06
CA CYS A 332 -4.38 -5.18 7.35
C CYS A 332 -4.08 -3.71 7.16
N GLY A 333 -3.62 -3.02 8.21
CA GLY A 333 -3.29 -1.59 8.12
C GLY A 333 -2.22 -1.28 7.09
N MET A 334 -1.22 -2.18 6.90
CA MET A 334 -0.22 -2.03 5.84
C MET A 334 -0.85 -2.09 4.45
N VAL A 335 -1.72 -3.07 4.22
CA VAL A 335 -2.42 -3.26 2.94
C VAL A 335 -3.34 -2.08 2.63
N GLU A 336 -4.14 -1.65 3.59
CA GLU A 336 -5.09 -0.55 3.40
C GLU A 336 -4.40 0.81 3.28
N GLN A 337 -3.23 1.00 3.93
CA GLN A 337 -2.43 2.20 3.72
C GLN A 337 -1.88 2.26 2.28
N MET A 338 -1.32 1.16 1.77
CA MET A 338 -0.86 1.09 0.39
C MET A 338 -2.01 1.36 -0.59
N THR A 339 -3.17 0.73 -0.38
CA THR A 339 -4.37 0.94 -1.19
C THR A 339 -4.84 2.39 -1.17
N SER A 340 -4.87 3.03 0.01
CA SER A 340 -5.24 4.43 0.14
C SER A 340 -4.26 5.36 -0.58
N ASP A 341 -2.96 5.10 -0.47
CA ASP A 341 -1.92 5.85 -1.16
C ASP A 341 -2.07 5.76 -2.69
N GLU A 342 -2.39 4.57 -3.22
CA GLU A 342 -2.63 4.34 -4.65
C GLU A 342 -3.88 5.09 -5.16
N PHE A 343 -4.98 5.08 -4.40
CA PHE A 343 -6.17 5.86 -4.73
C PHE A 343 -5.90 7.36 -4.69
N LEU A 344 -5.17 7.83 -3.70
CA LEU A 344 -4.82 9.25 -3.57
C LEU A 344 -3.85 9.69 -4.67
N LEU A 345 -2.90 8.85 -5.05
CA LEU A 345 -2.03 9.08 -6.20
C LEU A 345 -2.86 9.24 -7.48
N GLN A 346 -3.79 8.34 -7.74
CA GLN A 346 -4.66 8.40 -8.91
C GLN A 346 -5.53 9.66 -8.92
N SER A 347 -6.15 10.00 -7.82
CA SER A 347 -7.13 11.10 -7.73
C SER A 347 -6.47 12.48 -7.68
N THR A 348 -5.33 12.62 -6.99
CA THR A 348 -4.66 13.91 -6.78
C THR A 348 -3.51 14.18 -7.76
N GLY A 349 -2.87 13.13 -8.26
CA GLY A 349 -1.64 13.21 -9.06
C GLY A 349 -0.39 13.57 -8.25
N ASP A 350 -0.46 13.53 -6.92
CA ASP A 350 0.63 13.90 -6.03
C ASP A 350 1.54 12.68 -5.78
N THR A 351 2.81 12.79 -6.16
CA THR A 351 3.83 11.74 -6.00
C THR A 351 4.13 11.39 -4.55
N PHE A 352 3.77 12.25 -3.60
CA PHE A 352 3.90 12.00 -2.17
C PHE A 352 3.26 10.65 -1.79
N TRP A 353 2.09 10.34 -2.36
CA TRP A 353 1.38 9.10 -2.09
C TRP A 353 2.10 7.87 -2.66
N ALA A 354 2.72 7.99 -3.83
CA ALA A 354 3.56 6.92 -4.36
C ALA A 354 4.80 6.65 -3.46
N ASP A 355 5.43 7.71 -2.96
CA ASP A 355 6.58 7.59 -2.06
C ASP A 355 6.20 6.95 -0.72
N ASN A 356 5.02 7.25 -0.16
CA ASN A 356 4.54 6.60 1.07
C ASN A 356 4.14 5.14 0.82
N CYS A 357 3.46 4.85 -0.31
CA CYS A 357 3.15 3.48 -0.72
C CYS A 357 4.42 2.61 -0.79
N GLU A 358 5.48 3.12 -1.44
CA GLU A 358 6.77 2.43 -1.53
C GLU A 358 7.46 2.28 -0.16
N ASP A 359 7.36 3.28 0.73
CA ASP A 359 7.94 3.18 2.09
C ASP A 359 7.29 2.02 2.87
N VAL A 360 5.96 1.83 2.76
CA VAL A 360 5.25 0.68 3.35
C VAL A 360 5.60 -0.61 2.64
N ALA A 361 5.47 -0.65 1.31
CA ALA A 361 5.63 -1.84 0.48
C ALA A 361 7.02 -2.47 0.60
N PHE A 362 8.08 -1.66 0.66
CA PHE A 362 9.44 -2.18 0.69
C PHE A 362 10.01 -2.41 2.10
N ASN A 363 9.47 -1.73 3.11
CA ASN A 363 10.09 -1.70 4.43
C ASN A 363 9.24 -2.41 5.51
N THR A 364 7.92 -2.25 5.51
CA THR A 364 7.07 -2.81 6.58
C THR A 364 6.35 -4.08 6.13
N PHE A 365 5.70 -4.08 4.98
CA PHE A 365 4.81 -5.14 4.53
C PHE A 365 5.48 -6.51 4.32
N PRO A 366 6.64 -6.67 3.64
CA PRO A 366 7.19 -8.00 3.35
C PRO A 366 7.61 -8.78 4.59
N ALA A 367 7.99 -8.09 5.66
CA ALA A 367 8.44 -8.73 6.90
C ALA A 367 7.31 -9.31 7.75
N ALA A 368 6.06 -9.05 7.40
CA ALA A 368 4.91 -9.64 8.06
C ALA A 368 4.73 -11.14 7.73
N PHE A 369 5.43 -11.66 6.72
CA PHE A 369 5.26 -13.02 6.20
C PHE A 369 6.50 -13.88 6.38
N THR A 370 6.30 -15.21 6.43
CA THR A 370 7.40 -16.15 6.12
C THR A 370 7.84 -15.97 4.67
N SER A 371 9.07 -16.36 4.35
CA SER A 371 9.63 -16.18 2.99
C SER A 371 8.87 -16.92 1.89
N ASP A 372 8.07 -17.92 2.25
CA ASP A 372 7.23 -18.74 1.38
C ASP A 372 5.74 -18.38 1.43
N TYR A 373 5.37 -17.32 2.19
CA TYR A 373 3.99 -16.86 2.39
C TYR A 373 3.02 -17.92 2.96
N LYS A 374 3.53 -18.93 3.66
CA LYS A 374 2.71 -19.95 4.31
C LYS A 374 2.25 -19.59 5.72
N ALA A 375 2.83 -18.55 6.29
CA ALA A 375 2.40 -17.98 7.56
C ALA A 375 2.62 -16.47 7.55
N LEU A 376 1.84 -15.77 8.36
CA LEU A 376 1.97 -14.33 8.59
C LEU A 376 1.84 -14.05 10.09
N ARG A 377 2.25 -12.86 10.50
CA ARG A 377 1.93 -12.34 11.84
C ARG A 377 0.86 -11.27 11.75
N TYR A 378 0.10 -11.14 12.79
CA TYR A 378 -0.89 -10.06 12.91
C TYR A 378 -0.20 -8.71 13.03
N LEU A 379 0.76 -8.61 13.96
CA LEU A 379 1.43 -7.37 14.31
C LEU A 379 2.93 -7.40 13.99
N THR A 380 3.44 -6.32 13.40
CA THR A 380 4.85 -6.15 13.07
C THR A 380 5.32 -4.77 13.52
N ALA A 381 6.39 -4.71 14.36
CA ALA A 381 6.94 -3.46 14.85
C ALA A 381 8.25 -3.08 14.14
N PRO A 382 8.59 -1.78 14.02
CA PRO A 382 9.90 -1.33 13.53
C PRO A 382 11.07 -1.81 14.39
N ASN A 383 10.89 -1.92 15.72
CA ASN A 383 11.81 -2.56 16.64
C ASN A 383 11.14 -3.79 17.25
N MET A 384 11.54 -4.97 16.78
CA MET A 384 10.94 -6.25 17.13
C MET A 384 12.02 -7.31 17.20
N VAL A 385 12.34 -7.77 18.39
CA VAL A 385 13.44 -8.71 18.63
C VAL A 385 12.96 -10.11 19.04
N VAL A 386 11.65 -10.28 19.22
CA VAL A 386 10.97 -11.54 19.49
C VAL A 386 9.70 -11.59 18.65
N SER A 387 9.40 -12.75 18.09
CA SER A 387 8.18 -13.04 17.33
C SER A 387 7.68 -14.40 17.82
N ASP A 388 6.84 -14.43 18.85
CA ASP A 388 6.40 -15.66 19.48
C ASP A 388 4.90 -15.68 19.80
N ASN A 389 4.41 -16.82 20.28
CA ASN A 389 3.01 -17.06 20.60
C ASN A 389 2.63 -16.69 22.04
N LYS A 390 3.41 -15.87 22.70
CA LYS A 390 3.06 -15.37 24.05
C LYS A 390 2.14 -14.17 23.95
N ASP A 391 1.40 -13.98 25.03
CA ASP A 391 0.68 -12.74 25.27
C ASP A 391 1.65 -11.66 25.78
N HIS A 392 1.75 -10.56 25.05
CA HIS A 392 2.60 -9.42 25.38
C HIS A 392 1.80 -8.21 25.93
N SER A 393 0.54 -8.43 26.29
CA SER A 393 -0.32 -7.38 26.87
C SER A 393 0.20 -6.96 28.26
N PRO A 394 0.11 -5.68 28.65
CA PRO A 394 -0.42 -4.53 27.88
C PRO A 394 0.64 -3.80 27.03
N GLY A 395 1.84 -4.34 26.86
CA GLY A 395 2.84 -3.81 25.92
C GLY A 395 2.33 -3.81 24.48
N ILE A 396 1.47 -4.77 24.16
CA ILE A 396 0.60 -4.82 22.97
C ILE A 396 -0.86 -4.69 23.45
N ALA A 397 -1.70 -3.93 22.70
CA ALA A 397 -3.06 -3.57 23.14
C ALA A 397 -3.93 -4.78 23.37
N ASN A 398 -3.92 -5.73 22.46
CA ASN A 398 -4.76 -6.91 22.53
C ASN A 398 -4.07 -8.04 23.31
N THR A 399 -4.86 -8.78 24.08
CA THR A 399 -4.44 -10.01 24.74
C THR A 399 -4.42 -11.15 23.72
N GLY A 400 -3.24 -11.76 23.50
CA GLY A 400 -3.10 -12.90 22.61
C GLY A 400 -1.73 -13.03 21.94
N PRO A 401 -1.50 -14.12 21.19
CA PRO A 401 -0.23 -14.45 20.55
C PRO A 401 -0.03 -13.73 19.20
N PHE A 402 -0.10 -12.42 19.17
CA PHE A 402 -0.15 -11.62 17.93
C PHE A 402 1.18 -11.48 17.19
N LEU A 403 2.30 -11.84 17.81
CA LEU A 403 3.63 -11.71 17.18
C LEU A 403 4.12 -13.01 16.51
N THR A 404 3.47 -14.13 16.71
CA THR A 404 3.89 -15.41 16.09
C THR A 404 3.63 -15.42 14.58
N MET A 405 4.48 -16.10 13.83
CA MET A 405 4.21 -16.43 12.42
C MET A 405 3.29 -17.65 12.38
N ASN A 406 2.03 -17.44 12.02
CA ASN A 406 1.01 -18.47 12.04
C ASN A 406 0.10 -18.38 10.82
N PRO A 407 -0.31 -19.47 10.17
CA PRO A 407 -1.31 -19.44 9.11
C PRO A 407 -2.67 -18.86 9.56
N PHE A 408 -2.99 -18.92 10.87
CA PHE A 408 -4.18 -18.35 11.49
C PHE A 408 -3.85 -17.22 12.47
N SER A 409 -2.98 -16.32 12.04
CA SER A 409 -2.53 -15.17 12.84
C SER A 409 -3.68 -14.30 13.35
N SER A 410 -4.59 -13.91 12.46
CA SER A 410 -5.85 -13.21 12.78
C SER A 410 -6.76 -13.34 11.57
N ARG A 411 -8.06 -13.49 11.77
CA ARG A 411 -8.97 -13.76 10.66
C ARG A 411 -9.01 -12.63 9.63
N CYS A 412 -9.01 -11.36 10.02
CA CYS A 412 -8.98 -10.24 9.08
C CYS A 412 -7.67 -10.20 8.28
N CYS A 413 -6.50 -10.17 8.93
CA CYS A 413 -5.20 -10.10 8.26
C CYS A 413 -4.89 -11.36 7.43
N GLN A 414 -5.31 -12.53 7.89
CA GLN A 414 -5.18 -13.78 7.16
C GLN A 414 -5.81 -13.68 5.77
N HIS A 415 -6.93 -12.99 5.64
CA HIS A 415 -7.67 -12.85 4.37
C HIS A 415 -7.26 -11.59 3.61
N ASN A 416 -7.12 -10.45 4.29
CA ASN A 416 -6.89 -9.16 3.66
C ASN A 416 -5.48 -8.98 3.07
N HIS A 417 -4.45 -9.69 3.58
CA HIS A 417 -3.07 -9.54 3.09
C HIS A 417 -2.93 -9.77 1.58
N SER A 418 -3.88 -10.47 0.99
CA SER A 418 -3.87 -10.87 -0.42
C SER A 418 -3.73 -9.70 -1.39
N ALA A 419 -4.28 -8.52 -1.06
CA ALA A 419 -4.37 -7.39 -1.97
C ALA A 419 -3.07 -6.58 -2.10
N GLY A 420 -2.17 -6.61 -1.10
CA GLY A 420 -1.04 -5.67 -1.05
C GLY A 420 -0.18 -5.63 -2.31
N TRP A 421 0.41 -6.75 -2.73
CA TRP A 421 1.28 -6.77 -3.91
C TRP A 421 0.55 -6.67 -5.24
N VAL A 422 -0.65 -7.23 -5.35
CA VAL A 422 -1.37 -7.18 -6.63
C VAL A 422 -1.87 -5.76 -6.91
N TYR A 423 -2.31 -5.01 -5.90
CA TYR A 423 -2.70 -3.62 -6.07
C TYR A 423 -1.50 -2.73 -6.40
N TYR A 424 -0.33 -2.97 -5.76
CA TYR A 424 0.92 -2.33 -6.16
C TYR A 424 1.24 -2.56 -7.66
N ALA A 425 1.08 -3.81 -8.12
CA ALA A 425 1.31 -4.16 -9.52
C ALA A 425 0.35 -3.45 -10.48
N GLU A 426 -0.95 -3.41 -10.15
CA GLU A 426 -2.00 -2.79 -10.97
C GLU A 426 -1.89 -1.27 -11.07
N ASN A 427 -1.29 -0.63 -10.05
CA ASN A 427 -1.08 0.80 -9.99
C ASN A 427 0.34 1.22 -10.39
N SER A 428 1.20 0.28 -10.83
CA SER A 428 2.56 0.58 -11.30
C SER A 428 2.57 1.47 -12.56
N TRP A 429 1.58 1.31 -13.42
CA TRP A 429 1.38 2.09 -14.62
C TRP A 429 -0.04 2.64 -14.72
N MET A 430 -0.16 3.88 -15.15
CA MET A 430 -1.47 4.52 -15.41
C MET A 430 -1.48 5.20 -16.77
N ALA A 431 -2.64 5.25 -17.41
CA ALA A 431 -2.86 6.12 -18.55
C ALA A 431 -2.99 7.58 -18.06
N THR A 432 -2.72 8.55 -18.93
CA THR A 432 -2.86 9.98 -18.63
C THR A 432 -3.99 10.62 -19.44
N ALA A 433 -4.49 11.75 -18.97
CA ALA A 433 -5.61 12.45 -19.60
C ALA A 433 -5.34 12.85 -21.06
N ASP A 434 -4.08 13.03 -21.43
CA ASP A 434 -3.61 13.39 -22.78
C ASP A 434 -3.25 12.19 -23.66
N ASN A 435 -3.79 10.99 -23.35
CA ASN A 435 -3.54 9.73 -24.05
C ASN A 435 -2.07 9.26 -24.00
N GLY A 436 -1.35 9.60 -22.96
CA GLY A 436 -0.02 9.10 -22.65
C GLY A 436 -0.03 7.95 -21.65
N LEU A 437 1.16 7.63 -21.14
CA LEU A 437 1.40 6.68 -20.06
C LEU A 437 2.27 7.31 -18.97
N ALA A 438 2.01 6.92 -17.74
CA ALA A 438 2.83 7.29 -16.59
C ALA A 438 3.25 6.02 -15.83
N VAL A 439 4.54 5.91 -15.51
CA VAL A 439 5.02 4.94 -14.54
C VAL A 439 5.00 5.58 -13.17
N GLN A 440 4.35 4.89 -12.22
CA GLN A 440 4.08 5.38 -10.87
C GLN A 440 4.92 4.66 -9.81
N LEU A 441 4.92 3.32 -9.86
CA LEU A 441 5.59 2.44 -8.92
C LEU A 441 6.52 1.53 -9.72
N TYR A 442 7.83 1.74 -9.57
CA TYR A 442 8.81 1.05 -10.41
C TYR A 442 8.95 -0.42 -10.04
N SER A 443 8.86 -1.29 -11.06
CA SER A 443 9.12 -2.71 -10.95
C SER A 443 9.33 -3.33 -12.32
N GLU A 444 10.06 -4.42 -12.42
CA GLU A 444 10.20 -5.14 -13.67
C GLU A 444 8.84 -5.62 -14.20
N GLY A 445 8.61 -5.50 -15.51
CA GLY A 445 7.35 -5.95 -16.12
C GLY A 445 7.08 -5.39 -17.51
N GLU A 446 5.85 -5.60 -17.96
CA GLU A 446 5.36 -5.10 -19.24
C GLU A 446 4.01 -4.38 -19.05
N VAL A 447 3.81 -3.31 -19.79
CA VAL A 447 2.50 -2.67 -19.93
C VAL A 447 2.09 -2.62 -21.41
N THR A 448 0.84 -2.97 -21.69
CA THR A 448 0.25 -2.87 -23.03
C THR A 448 -0.93 -1.91 -23.01
N ALA A 449 -0.84 -0.80 -23.75
CA ALA A 449 -1.86 0.22 -23.72
C ALA A 449 -2.11 0.87 -25.08
N LYS A 450 -3.29 1.49 -25.27
CA LYS A 450 -3.56 2.41 -26.37
C LYS A 450 -3.12 3.81 -26.01
N VAL A 451 -2.32 4.43 -26.86
CA VAL A 451 -1.76 5.77 -26.63
C VAL A 451 -1.87 6.66 -27.87
N GLY A 452 -1.65 7.96 -27.69
CA GLY A 452 -1.63 8.94 -28.76
C GLY A 452 -2.91 8.91 -29.60
N LYS A 453 -2.79 8.56 -30.87
CA LYS A 453 -3.92 8.41 -31.82
C LYS A 453 -4.49 6.97 -31.85
N GLY A 454 -4.51 6.26 -30.72
CA GLY A 454 -5.13 4.94 -30.56
C GLY A 454 -4.24 3.78 -30.98
N ILE A 455 -2.93 3.98 -31.04
CA ILE A 455 -1.99 2.89 -31.33
C ILE A 455 -1.75 2.07 -30.06
N ARG A 456 -1.84 0.75 -30.19
CA ARG A 456 -1.47 -0.16 -29.10
C ARG A 456 0.03 -0.29 -29.06
N VAL A 457 0.63 0.07 -27.95
CA VAL A 457 2.06 -0.07 -27.66
C VAL A 457 2.26 -1.06 -26.52
N LYS A 458 3.46 -1.65 -26.48
CA LYS A 458 3.95 -2.41 -25.34
C LYS A 458 5.25 -1.74 -24.85
N LEU A 459 5.31 -1.40 -23.57
CA LEU A 459 6.54 -0.99 -22.93
C LEU A 459 7.00 -2.13 -22.01
N THR A 460 8.29 -2.48 -22.13
CA THR A 460 8.96 -3.42 -21.22
C THR A 460 9.82 -2.61 -20.28
N GLU A 461 9.62 -2.80 -18.98
CA GLU A 461 10.39 -2.19 -17.90
C GLU A 461 11.36 -3.19 -17.32
N GLN A 462 12.66 -2.85 -17.28
CA GLN A 462 13.72 -3.71 -16.76
C GLN A 462 14.45 -2.97 -15.63
N THR A 463 14.36 -3.52 -14.42
CA THR A 463 14.95 -2.92 -13.23
C THR A 463 15.01 -3.91 -12.08
N HIS A 464 15.96 -3.70 -11.16
CA HIS A 464 15.93 -4.29 -9.82
C HIS A 464 15.56 -3.26 -8.74
N TYR A 465 14.87 -2.18 -9.12
CA TYR A 465 14.32 -1.22 -8.15
C TYR A 465 13.40 -1.96 -7.16
N PRO A 466 13.47 -1.69 -5.85
CA PRO A 466 14.16 -0.60 -5.14
C PRO A 466 15.63 -0.87 -4.77
N PHE A 467 16.26 -1.92 -5.25
CA PHE A 467 17.64 -2.32 -4.86
C PHE A 467 18.70 -1.77 -5.81
N ASN A 468 18.33 -1.20 -6.91
CA ASN A 468 19.20 -0.44 -7.78
C ASN A 468 18.54 0.87 -8.24
N ASP A 469 19.33 1.73 -8.83
CA ASP A 469 19.00 3.11 -9.16
C ASP A 469 18.77 3.37 -10.65
N ARG A 470 18.64 2.30 -11.46
CA ARG A 470 18.42 2.40 -12.91
C ARG A 470 17.16 1.64 -13.35
N VAL A 471 16.36 2.31 -14.17
CA VAL A 471 15.16 1.74 -14.80
C VAL A 471 15.29 1.93 -16.31
N ASN A 472 15.17 0.84 -17.07
CA ASN A 472 15.23 0.87 -18.52
C ASN A 472 13.86 0.50 -19.09
N PHE A 473 13.45 1.23 -20.13
CA PHE A 473 12.21 0.98 -20.85
C PHE A 473 12.49 0.75 -22.31
N THR A 474 11.87 -0.29 -22.90
CA THR A 474 11.88 -0.52 -24.34
C THR A 474 10.47 -0.33 -24.88
N ILE A 475 10.32 0.52 -25.89
CA ILE A 475 9.03 0.80 -26.54
C ILE A 475 8.85 -0.09 -27.75
N ASN A 476 7.81 -0.92 -27.73
CA ASN A 476 7.43 -1.76 -28.87
C ASN A 476 6.12 -1.22 -29.47
N THR A 477 6.14 -0.89 -30.76
CA THR A 477 4.99 -0.32 -31.47
C THR A 477 4.92 -0.84 -32.91
N PRO A 478 3.72 -1.11 -33.46
CA PRO A 478 3.55 -1.57 -34.84
C PRO A 478 3.85 -0.49 -35.88
N ARG A 479 3.83 0.76 -35.49
CA ARG A 479 4.16 1.95 -36.30
C ARG A 479 4.51 3.12 -35.40
N ASN A 480 5.20 4.13 -35.96
CA ASN A 480 5.54 5.33 -35.18
C ASN A 480 4.31 5.99 -34.55
N VAL A 481 4.44 6.40 -33.30
CA VAL A 481 3.34 6.99 -32.53
C VAL A 481 3.86 8.07 -31.61
N THR A 482 3.21 9.23 -31.64
CA THR A 482 3.52 10.33 -30.71
C THR A 482 2.62 10.25 -29.50
N PHE A 483 3.24 10.13 -28.31
CA PHE A 483 2.55 10.22 -27.03
C PHE A 483 3.52 10.66 -25.94
N PRO A 484 3.03 11.28 -24.84
CA PRO A 484 3.83 11.59 -23.66
C PRO A 484 4.02 10.36 -22.77
N LEU A 485 5.26 10.14 -22.34
CA LEU A 485 5.65 9.17 -21.32
C LEU A 485 6.10 9.95 -20.08
N TYR A 486 5.49 9.67 -18.93
CA TYR A 486 5.76 10.33 -17.68
C TYR A 486 6.52 9.39 -16.74
N LEU A 487 7.70 9.82 -16.30
CA LEU A 487 8.58 9.08 -15.41
C LEU A 487 8.59 9.77 -14.04
N ARG A 488 8.08 9.11 -12.99
CA ARG A 488 8.05 9.66 -11.63
C ARG A 488 9.47 9.85 -11.08
N ILE A 489 9.70 10.98 -10.43
CA ILE A 489 10.92 11.24 -9.66
C ILE A 489 10.55 11.22 -8.18
N PRO A 490 10.97 10.21 -7.41
CA PRO A 490 10.69 10.13 -5.99
C PRO A 490 11.27 11.33 -5.21
N ALA A 491 10.64 11.71 -4.11
CA ALA A 491 11.08 12.85 -3.28
C ALA A 491 12.45 12.64 -2.63
N TRP A 492 12.92 11.40 -2.49
CA TRP A 492 14.26 11.09 -1.98
C TRP A 492 15.36 11.28 -3.03
N CYS A 493 15.03 11.33 -4.34
CA CYS A 493 15.99 11.31 -5.44
C CYS A 493 16.40 12.72 -5.86
N ASN A 494 17.67 13.06 -5.67
CA ASN A 494 18.28 14.27 -6.22
C ASN A 494 19.16 13.93 -7.44
N GLY A 495 19.09 14.73 -8.49
CA GLY A 495 19.94 14.57 -9.67
C GLY A 495 19.48 13.45 -10.62
N ALA A 496 18.16 13.17 -10.67
CA ALA A 496 17.62 12.25 -11.67
C ALA A 496 17.99 12.67 -13.09
N SER A 497 18.28 11.70 -13.94
CA SER A 497 18.63 11.94 -15.36
C SER A 497 18.00 10.92 -16.26
N VAL A 498 17.79 11.29 -17.53
CA VAL A 498 17.17 10.42 -18.51
C VAL A 498 17.99 10.41 -19.81
N SER A 499 18.02 9.26 -20.47
CA SER A 499 18.56 9.14 -21.82
C SER A 499 17.56 8.45 -22.73
N ILE A 500 17.60 8.81 -24.02
CA ILE A 500 16.81 8.19 -25.08
C ILE A 500 17.79 7.64 -26.12
N ASN A 501 17.70 6.35 -26.42
CA ASN A 501 18.60 5.63 -27.35
C ASN A 501 20.09 5.90 -27.05
N GLY A 502 20.45 5.81 -25.75
CA GLY A 502 21.82 6.01 -25.27
C GLY A 502 22.28 7.45 -25.19
N LYS A 503 21.46 8.44 -25.63
CA LYS A 503 21.83 9.87 -25.57
C LYS A 503 21.14 10.53 -24.36
N THR A 504 21.93 11.09 -23.46
CA THR A 504 21.41 11.90 -22.35
C THR A 504 20.61 13.09 -22.86
N VAL A 505 19.44 13.31 -22.30
CA VAL A 505 18.57 14.44 -22.63
C VAL A 505 18.60 15.44 -21.50
N PRO A 506 18.90 16.73 -21.77
CA PRO A 506 18.94 17.75 -20.72
C PRO A 506 17.55 17.96 -20.11
N VAL A 507 17.46 17.84 -18.81
CA VAL A 507 16.26 18.18 -18.03
C VAL A 507 16.67 18.58 -16.62
N ASN A 508 16.09 19.65 -16.09
CA ASN A 508 16.25 20.01 -14.69
C ASN A 508 15.20 19.28 -13.87
N ALA A 509 15.45 17.98 -13.59
CA ALA A 509 14.56 17.14 -12.81
C ALA A 509 14.64 17.49 -11.33
N MET A 510 13.50 17.75 -10.71
CA MET A 510 13.38 17.99 -9.28
C MET A 510 12.73 16.79 -8.58
N PRO A 511 13.04 16.53 -7.31
CA PRO A 511 12.33 15.54 -6.50
C PRO A 511 10.82 15.83 -6.41
N GLY A 512 10.01 14.78 -6.36
CA GLY A 512 8.57 14.89 -6.13
C GLY A 512 7.77 15.38 -7.35
N GLY A 513 8.07 14.86 -8.54
CA GLY A 513 7.33 15.17 -9.76
C GLY A 513 7.61 14.18 -10.89
N TYR A 514 7.55 14.63 -12.13
CA TYR A 514 7.69 13.78 -13.32
C TYR A 514 8.61 14.41 -14.36
N ILE A 515 9.41 13.59 -15.02
CA ILE A 515 9.98 13.93 -16.33
C ILE A 515 8.95 13.49 -17.38
N MET A 516 8.42 14.42 -18.14
CA MET A 516 7.57 14.16 -19.29
C MET A 516 8.42 14.12 -20.57
N LEU A 517 8.34 13.00 -21.27
CA LEU A 517 9.00 12.76 -22.55
C LEU A 517 7.94 12.67 -23.65
N THR A 518 7.83 13.67 -24.51
CA THR A 518 6.99 13.56 -25.71
C THR A 518 7.89 13.33 -26.91
N ASN A 519 7.69 12.22 -27.60
CA ASN A 519 8.48 11.84 -28.75
C ASN A 519 7.59 11.13 -29.78
N ASN A 520 8.02 11.11 -31.05
CA ASN A 520 7.48 10.23 -32.07
C ASN A 520 8.18 8.88 -31.98
N TRP A 521 7.69 8.06 -31.02
CA TRP A 521 8.30 6.79 -30.65
C TRP A 521 8.30 5.80 -31.80
N LYS A 522 9.41 5.11 -31.96
CA LYS A 522 9.62 4.03 -32.94
C LYS A 522 9.76 2.71 -32.23
N ASN A 523 9.50 1.63 -32.96
CA ASN A 523 9.74 0.30 -32.44
C ASN A 523 11.21 0.09 -32.08
N GLY A 524 11.46 -0.37 -30.83
CA GLY A 524 12.79 -0.59 -30.28
C GLY A 524 13.44 0.68 -29.68
N ASP A 525 12.73 1.81 -29.60
CA ASP A 525 13.26 2.97 -28.86
C ASP A 525 13.46 2.62 -27.37
N GLU A 526 14.59 3.04 -26.82
CA GLU A 526 14.98 2.80 -25.45
C GLU A 526 14.98 4.09 -24.64
N VAL A 527 14.46 4.03 -23.43
CA VAL A 527 14.55 5.10 -22.43
C VAL A 527 15.23 4.56 -21.19
N ALA A 528 16.27 5.22 -20.71
CA ALA A 528 16.89 4.86 -19.43
C ALA A 528 16.75 6.03 -18.45
N LEU A 529 16.14 5.74 -17.30
CA LEU A 529 16.02 6.63 -16.17
C LEU A 529 17.06 6.24 -15.12
N GLN A 530 17.82 7.23 -14.64
CA GLN A 530 18.74 7.08 -13.52
C GLN A 530 18.19 7.85 -12.33
N LEU A 531 18.03 7.16 -11.18
CA LEU A 531 17.55 7.69 -9.91
C LEU A 531 18.64 7.55 -8.85
N PRO A 532 19.65 8.44 -8.79
CA PRO A 532 20.78 8.28 -7.88
C PRO A 532 20.34 8.12 -6.43
N MET A 533 20.71 6.98 -5.82
CA MET A 533 20.43 6.70 -4.42
C MET A 533 21.55 7.24 -3.54
N ALA A 534 21.17 7.90 -2.47
CA ALA A 534 22.08 8.40 -1.45
C ALA A 534 21.69 7.88 -0.07
N LEU A 535 22.71 7.78 0.81
CA LEU A 535 22.50 7.52 2.23
C LEU A 535 21.84 8.74 2.88
N LYS A 536 20.82 8.50 3.70
CA LYS A 536 20.12 9.51 4.47
C LYS A 536 19.83 9.00 5.86
N VAL A 537 20.09 9.81 6.87
CA VAL A 537 19.65 9.56 8.24
C VAL A 537 18.42 10.40 8.51
N ARG A 538 17.37 9.73 9.02
CA ARG A 538 16.14 10.38 9.48
C ARG A 538 16.17 10.41 11.01
N GLU A 539 16.00 11.59 11.59
CA GLU A 539 15.94 11.79 13.03
C GLU A 539 14.48 11.81 13.50
N TRP A 540 14.21 11.13 14.60
CA TRP A 540 12.90 10.96 15.20
C TRP A 540 12.87 11.67 16.56
N ASN A 541 12.76 13.00 16.54
CA ASN A 541 12.94 13.86 17.72
C ASN A 541 11.89 13.58 18.82
N GLN A 542 10.68 13.18 18.45
CA GLN A 542 9.63 12.80 19.41
C GLN A 542 9.79 11.37 19.92
N ASN A 543 10.66 10.57 19.28
CA ASN A 543 10.94 9.19 19.66
C ASN A 543 12.38 9.03 20.15
N LYS A 544 12.67 9.63 21.32
CA LYS A 544 13.94 9.53 22.05
C LYS A 544 15.16 10.02 21.24
N ASN A 545 14.98 10.91 20.28
CA ASN A 545 16.01 11.35 19.31
C ASN A 545 16.69 10.16 18.60
N SER A 546 15.94 9.11 18.35
CA SER A 546 16.41 7.95 17.60
C SER A 546 16.63 8.28 16.15
N VAL A 547 17.38 7.41 15.45
CA VAL A 547 17.67 7.56 14.02
C VAL A 547 17.30 6.31 13.24
N SER A 548 16.91 6.49 11.99
CA SER A 548 16.84 5.42 11.00
C SER A 548 17.70 5.77 9.78
N VAL A 549 18.15 4.74 9.06
CA VAL A 549 19.05 4.90 7.92
C VAL A 549 18.35 4.45 6.67
N ASN A 550 18.36 5.30 5.64
CA ASN A 550 17.78 5.01 4.34
C ASN A 550 18.86 5.04 3.24
N TYR A 551 18.68 4.22 2.21
CA TYR A 551 19.41 4.30 0.95
C TYR A 551 18.40 4.23 -0.20
N GLY A 552 18.14 5.35 -0.85
CA GLY A 552 16.98 5.49 -1.71
C GLY A 552 15.67 5.26 -0.93
N PRO A 553 14.73 4.42 -1.43
CA PRO A 553 13.46 4.13 -0.76
C PRO A 553 13.60 3.09 0.36
N LEU A 554 14.74 2.41 0.47
CA LEU A 554 14.95 1.35 1.44
C LEU A 554 15.37 1.90 2.80
N THR A 555 14.65 1.51 3.85
CA THR A 555 15.07 1.64 5.24
C THR A 555 15.87 0.41 5.66
N PHE A 556 16.87 0.57 6.53
CA PHE A 556 17.74 -0.50 6.96
C PHE A 556 17.58 -0.81 8.45
N SER A 557 17.60 -2.10 8.76
CA SER A 557 17.50 -2.67 10.09
C SER A 557 18.78 -3.41 10.47
N LEU A 558 19.09 -3.50 11.75
CA LEU A 558 20.14 -4.37 12.24
C LEU A 558 19.90 -5.82 11.77
N LYS A 559 20.92 -6.43 11.18
CA LYS A 559 20.89 -7.85 10.84
C LYS A 559 20.98 -8.69 12.11
N ILE A 560 19.84 -9.19 12.58
CA ILE A 560 19.74 -10.10 13.72
C ILE A 560 19.71 -11.52 13.18
N ALA A 561 20.54 -12.42 13.71
CA ALA A 561 20.45 -13.84 13.40
C ALA A 561 19.14 -14.38 13.99
N GLU A 562 18.37 -15.09 13.17
CA GLU A 562 17.02 -15.56 13.48
C GLU A 562 17.03 -17.07 13.75
N ASN A 563 16.48 -17.50 14.88
CA ASN A 563 16.25 -18.91 15.22
C ASN A 563 14.75 -19.21 15.11
N TYR A 564 14.38 -19.98 14.09
CA TYR A 564 13.00 -20.41 13.83
C TYR A 564 12.69 -21.68 14.62
N VAL A 565 11.76 -21.60 15.54
CA VAL A 565 11.25 -22.72 16.32
C VAL A 565 9.85 -23.04 15.84
N LYS A 566 9.67 -24.22 15.23
CA LYS A 566 8.34 -24.68 14.79
C LYS A 566 7.43 -24.81 15.98
N THR A 567 6.21 -24.31 15.85
CA THR A 567 5.16 -24.39 16.88
C THR A 567 3.86 -24.94 16.29
N ASP A 568 2.87 -25.14 17.14
CA ASP A 568 1.58 -25.64 16.73
C ASP A 568 0.79 -24.56 15.96
N ALA A 569 0.39 -24.88 14.74
CA ALA A 569 -0.41 -24.01 13.88
C ALA A 569 -1.93 -24.20 14.07
N THR A 570 -2.35 -25.15 14.92
CA THR A 570 -3.77 -25.42 15.15
C THR A 570 -4.44 -24.38 16.04
N THR A 571 -3.64 -23.65 16.83
CA THR A 571 -4.15 -22.61 17.71
C THR A 571 -4.25 -21.30 16.94
N ALA A 572 -5.48 -20.89 16.61
CA ALA A 572 -5.74 -19.56 16.08
C ALA A 572 -5.35 -18.48 17.09
N VAL A 573 -4.84 -17.37 16.61
CA VAL A 573 -4.54 -16.20 17.44
C VAL A 573 -5.82 -15.64 18.07
N GLN A 574 -6.90 -15.58 17.29
CA GLN A 574 -8.26 -15.32 17.76
C GLN A 574 -9.06 -16.61 17.68
N GLY A 575 -9.74 -16.96 18.75
CA GLY A 575 -10.45 -18.24 18.88
C GLY A 575 -11.62 -18.48 17.91
N ASP A 576 -11.91 -17.51 17.04
CA ASP A 576 -12.97 -17.54 16.03
C ASP A 576 -12.48 -17.98 14.64
N SER A 577 -11.18 -18.23 14.47
CA SER A 577 -10.60 -18.74 13.21
C SER A 577 -10.18 -20.21 13.37
N GLY A 578 -10.12 -20.95 12.28
CA GLY A 578 -9.75 -22.36 12.34
C GLY A 578 -9.65 -23.04 10.98
N TRP A 579 -9.30 -24.32 11.03
CA TRP A 579 -9.12 -25.16 9.86
C TRP A 579 -10.46 -25.69 9.33
N GLN A 580 -10.57 -25.82 8.00
CA GLN A 580 -11.56 -26.70 7.41
C GLN A 580 -11.27 -28.16 7.82
N ALA A 581 -12.31 -28.99 7.89
CA ALA A 581 -12.20 -30.33 8.44
C ALA A 581 -11.24 -31.27 7.68
N ASP A 582 -11.08 -31.04 6.37
CA ASP A 582 -10.26 -31.82 5.46
C ASP A 582 -8.90 -31.15 5.14
N ALA A 583 -8.57 -30.06 5.81
CA ALA A 583 -7.33 -29.33 5.58
C ALA A 583 -6.09 -30.14 6.01
N ASP A 584 -5.10 -30.23 5.11
CA ASP A 584 -3.80 -30.83 5.43
C ASP A 584 -2.91 -29.82 6.19
N GLN A 585 -3.05 -29.81 7.51
CA GLN A 585 -2.37 -28.90 8.41
C GLN A 585 -0.84 -29.02 8.35
N SER A 586 -0.30 -30.17 7.95
CA SER A 586 1.15 -30.42 7.90
C SER A 586 1.88 -29.52 6.91
N LYS A 587 1.18 -29.00 5.91
CA LYS A 587 1.70 -28.09 4.88
C LYS A 587 1.83 -26.63 5.34
N TRP A 588 1.26 -26.28 6.50
CA TRP A 588 1.10 -24.90 6.96
C TRP A 588 1.73 -24.73 8.35
N PRO A 589 3.07 -24.67 8.43
CA PRO A 589 3.77 -24.56 9.70
C PRO A 589 3.63 -23.18 10.32
N ALA A 590 3.57 -23.14 11.66
CA ALA A 590 3.76 -21.92 12.44
C ALA A 590 5.16 -21.88 13.04
N TYR A 591 5.65 -20.67 13.33
CA TYR A 591 6.98 -20.45 13.88
C TYR A 591 6.99 -19.34 14.94
N ASN A 592 7.69 -19.64 16.04
CA ASN A 592 8.25 -18.61 16.89
C ASN A 592 9.67 -18.29 16.42
N ILE A 593 10.05 -17.00 16.42
CA ILE A 593 11.37 -16.56 15.99
C ILE A 593 12.04 -15.82 17.13
N TYR A 594 13.22 -16.29 17.50
CA TYR A 594 14.02 -15.73 18.59
C TYR A 594 15.38 -15.22 18.07
N PRO A 595 15.97 -14.19 18.71
CA PRO A 595 17.28 -13.71 18.31
C PRO A 595 18.38 -14.72 18.65
N ALA A 596 19.20 -15.06 17.67
CA ALA A 596 20.40 -15.88 17.84
C ALA A 596 21.71 -15.03 17.84
N SER A 597 21.59 -13.71 17.88
CA SER A 597 22.68 -12.75 18.05
C SER A 597 22.21 -11.58 18.91
N SER A 598 23.18 -10.83 19.48
CA SER A 598 22.87 -9.58 20.17
C SER A 598 22.20 -8.58 19.24
N TRP A 599 21.27 -7.78 19.79
CA TRP A 599 20.47 -6.82 19.05
C TRP A 599 20.51 -5.40 19.64
N ASN A 600 20.91 -5.25 20.88
CA ASN A 600 20.86 -4.02 21.66
C ASN A 600 22.07 -3.08 21.39
N TYR A 601 22.16 -2.61 20.15
CA TYR A 601 23.20 -1.70 19.69
C TYR A 601 22.65 -0.31 19.38
N GLY A 602 23.44 0.71 19.70
CA GLY A 602 23.29 2.05 19.16
C GLY A 602 24.32 2.30 18.05
N LEU A 603 24.02 3.24 17.16
CA LEU A 603 24.87 3.60 16.04
C LEU A 603 25.82 4.73 16.41
N LEU A 604 27.08 4.62 15.95
CA LEU A 604 28.03 5.73 15.83
C LEU A 604 27.77 6.37 14.47
N VAL A 605 27.09 7.52 14.44
CA VAL A 605 26.64 8.13 13.19
C VAL A 605 26.81 9.64 13.20
N ASP A 606 27.37 10.15 12.10
CA ASP A 606 27.27 11.56 11.74
C ASP A 606 25.97 11.75 10.92
N THR A 607 24.97 12.38 11.49
CA THR A 607 23.66 12.57 10.85
C THR A 607 23.71 13.58 9.70
N GLN A 608 24.73 14.44 9.67
CA GLN A 608 24.91 15.43 8.61
C GLN A 608 25.73 14.87 7.42
N HIS A 609 26.62 13.92 7.71
CA HIS A 609 27.51 13.26 6.72
C HIS A 609 27.40 11.75 6.82
N PRO A 610 26.21 11.15 6.52
CA PRO A 610 25.96 9.71 6.70
C PRO A 610 26.88 8.84 5.84
N GLU A 611 27.38 9.35 4.72
CA GLU A 611 28.36 8.67 3.86
C GLU A 611 29.70 8.35 4.57
N LEU A 612 30.03 9.07 5.65
CA LEU A 612 31.19 8.78 6.48
C LEU A 612 30.94 7.66 7.49
N SER A 613 29.68 7.40 7.84
CA SER A 613 29.27 6.45 8.87
C SER A 613 28.88 5.08 8.30
N PHE A 614 28.51 5.01 7.02
CA PHE A 614 28.01 3.78 6.42
C PHE A 614 28.74 3.45 5.12
N LYS A 615 28.97 2.14 4.91
CA LYS A 615 29.47 1.61 3.64
C LYS A 615 28.40 0.75 2.99
N VAL A 616 27.99 1.13 1.79
CA VAL A 616 27.04 0.35 0.97
C VAL A 616 27.74 -0.84 0.35
N ILE A 617 27.22 -2.05 0.54
CA ILE A 617 27.70 -3.30 -0.03
C ILE A 617 26.62 -3.85 -0.96
N LYS A 618 26.86 -3.81 -2.26
CA LYS A 618 26.01 -4.46 -3.27
C LYS A 618 26.43 -5.93 -3.40
N LYS A 619 25.45 -6.82 -3.46
CA LYS A 619 25.60 -8.26 -3.63
C LYS A 619 24.99 -8.72 -4.96
N GLN A 620 25.18 -9.98 -5.28
CA GLN A 620 24.51 -10.59 -6.44
C GLN A 620 23.00 -10.64 -6.20
N TRP A 621 22.25 -10.45 -7.27
CA TRP A 621 20.80 -10.62 -7.25
C TRP A 621 20.42 -12.06 -6.90
N PRO A 622 19.40 -12.30 -6.06
CA PRO A 622 18.99 -13.66 -5.69
C PRO A 622 18.47 -14.43 -6.90
N LYS A 623 18.88 -15.68 -7.03
CA LYS A 623 18.53 -16.55 -8.17
C LYS A 623 17.01 -16.87 -8.24
N ASP A 624 16.34 -16.77 -7.12
CA ASP A 624 14.91 -17.05 -6.97
C ASP A 624 14.02 -15.79 -7.05
N ASP A 625 14.63 -14.64 -7.41
CA ASP A 625 13.98 -13.33 -7.47
C ASP A 625 13.26 -12.90 -6.17
N ASN A 626 13.63 -13.47 -5.02
CA ASN A 626 13.07 -13.07 -3.72
C ASN A 626 14.09 -12.28 -2.87
N PRO A 627 14.16 -10.95 -2.99
CA PRO A 627 15.12 -10.12 -2.26
C PRO A 627 14.71 -9.81 -0.81
N PHE A 628 13.46 -10.09 -0.41
CA PHE A 628 12.89 -9.70 0.89
C PHE A 628 13.15 -10.74 1.99
N THR A 629 14.41 -11.19 2.10
CA THR A 629 14.87 -12.06 3.19
C THR A 629 16.24 -11.61 3.67
N ASN A 630 16.58 -11.90 4.93
CA ASN A 630 17.91 -11.60 5.49
C ASN A 630 19.06 -12.29 4.71
N ALA A 631 18.80 -13.45 4.14
CA ALA A 631 19.80 -14.23 3.39
C ALA A 631 20.01 -13.68 1.97
N ASN A 632 18.92 -13.28 1.31
CA ASN A 632 18.91 -12.94 -0.11
C ASN A 632 18.98 -11.43 -0.39
N ALA A 633 19.04 -10.59 0.65
CA ALA A 633 19.11 -9.14 0.46
C ALA A 633 20.28 -8.74 -0.46
N PRO A 634 20.02 -8.13 -1.63
CA PRO A 634 21.06 -7.82 -2.62
C PRO A 634 21.89 -6.58 -2.24
N ILE A 635 21.57 -5.96 -1.11
CA ILE A 635 22.25 -4.79 -0.59
C ILE A 635 22.33 -4.86 0.94
N GLU A 636 23.48 -4.49 1.50
CA GLU A 636 23.70 -4.35 2.94
C GLU A 636 24.42 -3.03 3.23
N LEU A 637 24.27 -2.51 4.44
CA LEU A 637 25.09 -1.42 4.94
C LEU A 637 26.03 -1.96 6.04
N VAL A 638 27.25 -1.50 6.03
CA VAL A 638 28.20 -1.73 7.12
C VAL A 638 28.31 -0.43 7.91
N ALA A 639 28.10 -0.52 9.21
CA ALA A 639 28.13 0.58 10.17
C ALA A 639 29.06 0.26 11.35
N GLN A 640 29.29 1.25 12.19
CA GLN A 640 29.87 1.08 13.51
C GLN A 640 28.84 1.41 14.59
N GLY A 641 28.92 0.73 15.71
CA GLY A 641 28.08 0.99 16.86
C GLY A 641 28.67 0.42 18.13
N LYS A 642 28.00 0.67 19.25
CA LYS A 642 28.35 0.10 20.54
C LYS A 642 27.14 -0.59 21.15
N GLN A 643 27.37 -1.64 21.90
CA GLN A 643 26.31 -2.31 22.67
C GLN A 643 25.81 -1.41 23.79
N ILE A 644 24.53 -1.52 24.09
CA ILE A 644 23.88 -0.83 25.21
C ILE A 644 23.37 -1.90 26.17
N PRO A 645 24.18 -2.38 27.15
CA PRO A 645 23.82 -3.50 28.01
C PRO A 645 22.52 -3.30 28.79
N GLY A 646 22.19 -2.05 29.15
CA GLY A 646 20.97 -1.71 29.86
C GLY A 646 19.70 -1.74 29.02
N TRP A 647 19.81 -1.87 27.70
CA TRP A 647 18.66 -2.01 26.79
C TRP A 647 18.36 -3.50 26.59
N THR A 648 17.43 -4.01 27.36
CA THR A 648 17.09 -5.44 27.47
C THR A 648 15.65 -5.69 27.09
N ILE A 649 15.25 -6.96 27.01
CA ILE A 649 13.82 -7.35 26.96
C ILE A 649 13.13 -6.82 28.19
N ASP A 650 11.96 -6.21 27.99
CA ASP A 650 11.14 -5.66 29.07
C ASP A 650 10.26 -6.73 29.74
N GLN A 651 9.49 -6.30 30.72
CA GLN A 651 8.59 -7.16 31.48
C GLN A 651 7.45 -7.77 30.65
N TYR A 652 7.20 -7.25 29.46
CA TYR A 652 6.19 -7.75 28.53
C TYR A 652 6.79 -8.68 27.47
N GLY A 653 8.10 -8.94 27.52
CA GLY A 653 8.79 -9.77 26.53
C GLY A 653 9.09 -9.07 25.20
N LEU A 654 8.93 -7.75 25.14
CA LEU A 654 9.28 -6.91 23.99
C LEU A 654 10.68 -6.33 24.17
N CYS A 655 11.31 -5.78 23.12
CA CYS A 655 12.50 -4.96 23.33
C CYS A 655 12.15 -3.80 24.26
N GLY A 656 13.02 -3.49 25.23
CA GLY A 656 12.77 -2.44 26.20
C GLY A 656 12.57 -1.08 25.57
N VAL A 657 12.10 -0.12 26.35
CA VAL A 657 11.93 1.27 25.93
C VAL A 657 13.22 1.77 25.28
N LEU A 658 13.07 2.41 24.12
CA LEU A 658 14.22 2.95 23.39
C LEU A 658 15.03 3.92 24.25
N PRO A 659 16.35 3.75 24.41
CA PRO A 659 17.19 4.69 25.12
C PRO A 659 17.20 6.07 24.47
N VAL A 660 17.23 7.13 25.28
CA VAL A 660 17.31 8.52 24.78
C VAL A 660 18.69 8.78 24.19
N SER A 661 18.73 9.21 22.95
CA SER A 661 19.99 9.59 22.27
C SER A 661 20.48 10.99 22.68
N PRO A 662 21.82 11.21 22.77
CA PRO A 662 22.87 10.22 22.63
C PRO A 662 23.07 9.37 23.90
N VAL A 663 23.42 8.09 23.73
CA VAL A 663 23.67 7.15 24.83
C VAL A 663 25.16 7.03 25.09
N LYS A 664 25.57 7.20 26.35
CA LYS A 664 26.94 6.92 26.80
C LYS A 664 27.08 5.46 27.22
N THR A 665 28.02 4.75 26.62
CA THR A 665 28.35 3.37 26.96
C THR A 665 29.84 3.16 26.88
N ALA A 666 30.37 2.39 27.82
CA ALA A 666 31.79 2.01 27.86
C ALA A 666 32.15 0.84 26.93
N GLU A 667 31.13 0.27 26.28
CA GLU A 667 31.33 -0.86 25.38
C GLU A 667 32.22 -0.49 24.18
N LYS A 668 32.98 -1.48 23.70
CA LYS A 668 33.86 -1.32 22.55
C LYS A 668 33.06 -1.08 21.25
N VAL A 669 33.66 -0.32 20.37
CA VAL A 669 33.15 -0.15 19.00
C VAL A 669 33.09 -1.50 18.30
N THR A 670 31.96 -1.82 17.71
CA THR A 670 31.69 -3.07 17.01
C THR A 670 31.21 -2.77 15.59
N LYS A 671 31.66 -3.56 14.64
CA LYS A 671 31.15 -3.52 13.25
C LYS A 671 29.76 -4.14 13.20
N LEU A 672 28.80 -3.42 12.66
CA LEU A 672 27.40 -3.83 12.48
C LEU A 672 27.10 -4.02 11.00
N THR A 673 26.25 -4.98 10.70
CA THR A 673 25.65 -5.14 9.37
C THR A 673 24.17 -4.79 9.45
N LEU A 674 23.70 -3.94 8.52
CA LEU A 674 22.31 -3.60 8.37
C LEU A 674 21.78 -4.16 7.05
N VAL A 675 20.54 -4.61 7.05
CA VAL A 675 19.84 -5.19 5.89
C VAL A 675 18.55 -4.39 5.62
N PRO A 676 17.99 -4.45 4.42
CA PRO A 676 16.68 -3.84 4.14
C PRO A 676 15.61 -4.31 5.14
N MET A 677 14.89 -3.37 5.69
CA MET A 677 13.91 -3.59 6.77
C MET A 677 12.83 -4.62 6.37
N GLY A 678 12.37 -4.62 5.10
CA GLY A 678 11.38 -5.56 4.61
C GLY A 678 11.86 -7.02 4.57
N GLY A 679 13.18 -7.26 4.60
CA GLY A 679 13.75 -8.61 4.66
C GLY A 679 13.93 -9.16 6.08
N ALA A 680 13.92 -8.31 7.11
CA ALA A 680 14.22 -8.66 8.50
C ALA A 680 12.95 -9.02 9.29
N ARG A 681 12.81 -10.27 9.72
CA ARG A 681 11.67 -10.70 10.57
C ARG A 681 11.89 -10.31 12.02
N LEU A 682 13.12 -10.39 12.52
CA LEU A 682 13.56 -9.71 13.74
C LEU A 682 14.39 -8.49 13.34
N ARG A 683 14.16 -7.35 13.99
CA ARG A 683 14.75 -6.09 13.52
C ARG A 683 14.86 -5.00 14.60
N ILE A 684 15.88 -4.19 14.45
CA ILE A 684 15.97 -2.86 15.03
C ILE A 684 16.16 -1.90 13.87
N SER A 685 15.18 -1.03 13.64
CA SER A 685 15.15 -0.08 12.52
C SER A 685 15.23 1.37 12.98
N ALA A 686 14.78 1.64 14.22
CA ALA A 686 15.02 2.89 14.92
C ALA A 686 16.12 2.67 15.98
N PHE A 687 17.23 3.34 15.81
CA PHE A 687 18.42 3.14 16.62
C PHE A 687 18.65 4.30 17.60
N PRO A 688 19.10 4.01 18.84
CA PRO A 688 19.78 5.02 19.62
C PRO A 688 21.07 5.46 18.93
N VAL A 689 21.45 6.71 19.08
CA VAL A 689 22.82 7.20 18.76
C VAL A 689 23.70 7.01 20.00
N VAL A 690 24.93 6.49 19.82
CA VAL A 690 25.89 6.29 20.90
C VAL A 690 27.13 7.18 20.70
N GLU A 691 27.79 7.55 21.84
CA GLU A 691 29.03 8.32 21.87
C GLU A 691 30.27 7.43 22.09
#